data_86dd5855d6559edc636f1e8fdb0f80a7
#
_entry.id   86dd5855d6559edc636f1e8fdb0f80a7
#
_cell.length_a   1.000
_cell.length_b   1.000
_cell.length_c   1.000
_cell.angle_alpha   90.00
_cell.angle_beta   90.00
_cell.angle_gamma   90.00
#
_symmetry.space_group_name_H-M   'P 1'
#
loop_
_entity.id
_entity.type
_entity.pdbx_description
1 polymer ?
#
loop_
_entity_poly.entity_id
_entity_poly.type
_entity_poly.pdbx_seq_one_letter_code
_entity_poly.pdbx_strand_id
1 'polypeptide(L)'
;MNRKILSLLVLISMLLAMVSSAAASSVSETPESQQSTPTLTTVVVSRVYFTTQDELNNLAARYDILEVNHEQGYALIILSPEQYDVLLQSGYRMEIDENKTKLLNQPHQALPGQGPDTIPGFPCYRTVAETYQTLQDLTNSHPDMASLFNIGSSWDRFHNGYPNGYDIQALRLTNESFGNVASKPTFFLMAEIHAREYVTTEAALRYAEYLINNYNVDPDITWLLDYFRVYIVVLTNPDGRIKAEAGQLWRKNIDNDDGCTDPYSWGTDLNRNNNFHWNGGGSSPYPCDETYRGPSEASEPETQAIENFVSSIFPDQRGPGDTDPAPDDTTGVFITLHSYSQVVLYPWGWTSSPAPNMTDLATLGRKFGFYNAYEVCQSNSGCMYATNGTSDDWSYGTLGIASYTFEMGTTFFESCSSFESTTYPNNLPALLFAFKAARRPYQNPAGPDSSYVSALPAAANPGEPVLLTATADDTHYNGGEPTQNIAEARFSIDNPSWITDTVTYPMSASDGSFNTKVENIEATIDTTGLTAGRHTIFVESKDVNNNWGVPSSTFLYIIEPGVSPVIEGYVREAGSNIPLAADVTAGLFATTTDPATGYYSMTVISGTYDLVAEAANFSPAYAKGIVAENYQTVRQDFSLYPYCSIFTDDVENGNQGWTAQSPWAITAETSHSPTHSWTDSPGGNYSDYRDISLTSQTFDFSGYTGISVNFWHKYVTEQGWDFGYVEYNSGAGWNAVANYDGNQTSWIQEQVLIPGLDGQPNAQIRFHFTSDSNTTADGWHIDDIVINGGGPSCVSDFPPDAEFSSNSPVVLGQPIQFTNLTAGTAPLSYAWDFGDGSGISNEVDPTYTYASTGTYVVSLFAENSFGTDTVTHTVVILPVGITSVVLTQVSEGPILPDLLVDFSADLSPDEAGKPYTYTIDFGDGTVITDTSSLDPILFTHAFTTSGWHTVHILVGNAGMTDPVTDVLDVMVLYRYLLPLTAK
;
A
#
# COMPACT_ATOMS: atom_id res chain seq x y z
N MET A 1 -26.57 27.15 -34.88
CA MET A 1 -27.84 26.80 -35.58
C MET A 1 -27.49 25.91 -36.78
N ASN A 2 -28.08 24.75 -36.90
CA ASN A 2 -27.93 23.74 -37.99
C ASN A 2 -26.83 22.68 -37.85
N ARG A 3 -27.02 21.77 -36.90
CA ARG A 3 -26.50 20.38 -37.01
C ARG A 3 -27.52 19.31 -36.50
N LYS A 4 -28.72 19.71 -36.10
CA LYS A 4 -29.78 18.80 -35.60
C LYS A 4 -30.91 18.51 -36.64
N ILE A 5 -30.83 19.01 -37.84
CA ILE A 5 -31.86 18.82 -38.87
C ILE A 5 -31.46 17.78 -39.94
N LEU A 6 -30.19 17.38 -40.00
CA LEU A 6 -29.72 16.37 -40.96
C LEU A 6 -29.85 14.91 -40.44
N SER A 7 -29.99 14.71 -39.15
CA SER A 7 -30.16 13.37 -38.57
C SER A 7 -31.60 12.85 -38.58
N LEU A 8 -32.59 13.74 -38.75
CA LEU A 8 -34.00 13.34 -38.78
C LEU A 8 -34.51 12.97 -40.20
N LEU A 9 -33.79 13.29 -41.26
CA LEU A 9 -34.14 12.96 -42.66
C LEU A 9 -33.56 11.63 -43.14
N VAL A 10 -32.57 11.08 -42.45
CA VAL A 10 -32.00 9.74 -42.73
C VAL A 10 -32.78 8.63 -42.03
N LEU A 11 -33.43 8.91 -40.91
CA LEU A 11 -34.29 7.90 -40.21
C LEU A 11 -35.68 7.70 -40.89
N ILE A 12 -36.16 8.65 -41.66
CA ILE A 12 -37.48 8.53 -42.40
C ILE A 12 -37.33 7.82 -43.77
N SER A 13 -36.13 7.76 -44.32
CA SER A 13 -35.90 7.03 -45.59
C SER A 13 -35.63 5.54 -45.42
N MET A 14 -35.35 5.03 -44.21
CA MET A 14 -35.22 3.59 -43.97
C MET A 14 -36.49 2.88 -43.49
N LEU A 15 -37.56 3.62 -43.16
CA LEU A 15 -38.85 3.02 -42.75
C LEU A 15 -39.87 2.84 -43.89
N LEU A 16 -39.55 3.18 -45.14
CA LEU A 16 -40.49 3.07 -46.27
C LEU A 16 -40.12 2.00 -47.33
N ALA A 17 -39.16 1.09 -47.04
CA ALA A 17 -38.70 0.07 -48.00
C ALA A 17 -39.08 -1.39 -47.64
N MET A 18 -39.94 -1.62 -46.64
CA MET A 18 -40.40 -2.99 -46.32
C MET A 18 -41.92 -3.11 -46.20
N VAL A 19 -42.63 -2.87 -47.30
CA VAL A 19 -44.00 -3.38 -47.48
C VAL A 19 -44.14 -3.80 -48.92
N SER A 20 -43.90 -5.07 -49.22
CA SER A 20 -44.62 -5.74 -50.36
C SER A 20 -44.47 -7.28 -50.27
N SER A 21 -45.59 -7.90 -50.31
CA SER A 21 -45.89 -9.29 -50.64
C SER A 21 -45.68 -10.37 -49.58
N ALA A 22 -46.78 -10.67 -48.84
CA ALA A 22 -47.01 -11.99 -48.26
C ALA A 22 -48.18 -12.64 -49.05
N ALA A 23 -47.84 -13.66 -49.78
CA ALA A 23 -48.82 -14.58 -50.32
C ALA A 23 -49.19 -15.60 -49.24
N ALA A 24 -50.49 -15.77 -48.97
CA ALA A 24 -51.00 -16.74 -48.04
C ALA A 24 -50.81 -18.17 -48.58
N SER A 25 -50.10 -19.01 -47.84
CA SER A 25 -50.23 -20.47 -47.96
C SER A 25 -50.68 -21.01 -46.59
N SER A 26 -51.85 -21.59 -46.59
CA SER A 26 -52.44 -22.33 -45.48
C SER A 26 -51.58 -23.56 -45.11
N VAL A 27 -50.93 -23.59 -43.95
CA VAL A 27 -50.36 -24.79 -43.39
C VAL A 27 -51.14 -25.13 -42.12
N SER A 28 -51.61 -26.36 -42.06
CA SER A 28 -52.39 -26.96 -40.98
C SER A 28 -51.60 -26.95 -39.70
N GLU A 29 -52.20 -26.49 -38.60
CA GLU A 29 -51.69 -26.63 -37.25
C GLU A 29 -51.55 -28.11 -36.90
N THR A 30 -50.30 -28.55 -36.72
CA THR A 30 -50.02 -29.75 -35.89
C THR A 30 -49.87 -29.26 -34.48
N PRO A 31 -50.30 -30.03 -33.46
CA PRO A 31 -50.20 -29.62 -32.06
C PRO A 31 -48.71 -29.42 -31.67
N GLU A 32 -48.39 -28.26 -31.04
CA GLU A 32 -47.12 -28.01 -30.42
C GLU A 32 -46.75 -29.23 -29.56
N SER A 33 -45.64 -29.86 -29.89
CA SER A 33 -44.95 -30.77 -28.96
C SER A 33 -44.59 -29.97 -27.71
N GLN A 34 -45.10 -30.39 -26.56
CA GLN A 34 -44.58 -29.95 -25.26
C GLN A 34 -43.04 -30.11 -25.31
N GLN A 35 -42.36 -29.00 -25.36
CA GLN A 35 -40.93 -28.97 -25.13
C GLN A 35 -40.70 -29.57 -23.75
N SER A 36 -40.10 -30.75 -23.69
CA SER A 36 -39.66 -31.35 -22.43
C SER A 36 -38.74 -30.35 -21.78
N THR A 37 -39.09 -29.83 -20.63
CA THR A 37 -38.23 -29.05 -19.76
C THR A 37 -36.90 -29.80 -19.63
N PRO A 38 -35.75 -29.18 -19.94
CA PRO A 38 -34.48 -29.84 -19.73
C PRO A 38 -34.35 -30.21 -18.24
N THR A 39 -34.10 -31.46 -17.94
CA THR A 39 -33.83 -31.89 -16.57
C THR A 39 -32.46 -31.32 -16.18
N LEU A 40 -32.45 -30.25 -15.40
CA LEU A 40 -31.23 -29.66 -14.87
C LEU A 40 -30.54 -30.68 -13.94
N THR A 41 -29.24 -30.80 -14.04
CA THR A 41 -28.40 -31.71 -13.22
C THR A 41 -27.37 -30.96 -12.40
N THR A 42 -27.25 -29.65 -12.61
CA THR A 42 -26.29 -28.78 -11.92
C THR A 42 -26.97 -27.46 -11.51
N VAL A 43 -26.34 -26.74 -10.61
CA VAL A 43 -26.75 -25.40 -10.19
C VAL A 43 -26.69 -24.46 -11.41
N VAL A 44 -27.68 -23.59 -11.56
CA VAL A 44 -27.77 -22.62 -12.66
C VAL A 44 -27.89 -21.19 -12.12
N VAL A 45 -27.38 -20.24 -12.88
CA VAL A 45 -27.70 -18.81 -12.70
C VAL A 45 -28.85 -18.48 -13.62
N SER A 46 -29.96 -17.98 -13.07
CA SER A 46 -31.17 -17.70 -13.81
C SER A 46 -31.62 -16.24 -13.60
N ARG A 47 -32.02 -15.59 -14.70
CA ARG A 47 -32.82 -14.36 -14.66
C ARG A 47 -34.22 -14.71 -14.27
N VAL A 48 -34.63 -14.31 -13.07
CA VAL A 48 -36.01 -14.48 -12.58
C VAL A 48 -36.69 -13.13 -12.66
N TYR A 49 -37.74 -13.04 -13.49
CA TYR A 49 -38.41 -11.78 -13.73
C TYR A 49 -39.44 -11.49 -12.65
N PHE A 50 -39.42 -10.24 -12.16
CA PHE A 50 -40.38 -9.72 -11.18
C PHE A 50 -41.09 -8.47 -11.74
N THR A 51 -42.26 -8.14 -11.18
CA THR A 51 -43.10 -7.01 -11.61
C THR A 51 -43.26 -5.99 -10.47
N THR A 52 -43.02 -6.38 -9.25
CA THR A 52 -43.17 -5.54 -8.06
C THR A 52 -42.00 -5.73 -7.13
N GLN A 53 -41.71 -4.70 -6.30
CA GLN A 53 -40.69 -4.80 -5.27
C GLN A 53 -41.00 -5.89 -4.24
N ASP A 54 -42.30 -6.15 -3.94
CA ASP A 54 -42.71 -7.23 -3.04
C ASP A 54 -42.38 -8.62 -3.61
N GLU A 55 -42.50 -8.82 -4.92
CA GLU A 55 -42.04 -10.08 -5.56
C GLU A 55 -40.51 -10.22 -5.43
N LEU A 56 -39.74 -9.18 -5.69
CA LEU A 56 -38.28 -9.18 -5.51
C LEU A 56 -37.91 -9.48 -4.04
N ASN A 57 -38.52 -8.81 -3.08
CA ASN A 57 -38.28 -9.02 -1.66
C ASN A 57 -38.63 -10.45 -1.22
N ASN A 58 -39.69 -11.05 -1.79
CA ASN A 58 -40.06 -12.46 -1.52
C ASN A 58 -39.03 -13.45 -2.09
N LEU A 59 -38.47 -13.16 -3.26
CA LEU A 59 -37.36 -13.94 -3.81
C LEU A 59 -36.11 -13.80 -2.94
N ALA A 60 -35.70 -12.56 -2.62
CA ALA A 60 -34.54 -12.27 -1.81
C ALA A 60 -34.58 -12.85 -0.40
N ALA A 61 -35.78 -12.98 0.17
CA ALA A 61 -35.96 -13.61 1.48
C ALA A 61 -35.56 -15.09 1.52
N ARG A 62 -35.44 -15.78 0.38
CA ARG A 62 -35.22 -17.25 0.35
C ARG A 62 -34.05 -17.66 -0.54
N TYR A 63 -33.81 -16.91 -1.59
CA TYR A 63 -32.83 -17.26 -2.63
C TYR A 63 -31.67 -16.30 -2.62
N ASP A 64 -30.55 -16.77 -3.08
CA ASP A 64 -29.32 -16.00 -3.22
C ASP A 64 -29.36 -15.15 -4.48
N ILE A 65 -29.62 -13.86 -4.32
CA ILE A 65 -29.67 -12.89 -5.41
C ILE A 65 -28.28 -12.32 -5.65
N LEU A 66 -27.77 -12.46 -6.86
CA LEU A 66 -26.46 -11.98 -7.29
C LEU A 66 -26.51 -10.53 -7.79
N GLU A 67 -27.59 -10.18 -8.51
CA GLU A 67 -27.72 -8.89 -9.18
C GLU A 67 -29.20 -8.58 -9.39
N VAL A 68 -29.56 -7.31 -9.30
CA VAL A 68 -30.92 -6.85 -9.58
C VAL A 68 -30.87 -5.85 -10.74
N ASN A 69 -31.62 -6.15 -11.81
CA ASN A 69 -31.81 -5.22 -12.92
C ASN A 69 -33.23 -4.66 -12.91
N HIS A 70 -33.41 -3.49 -12.29
CA HIS A 70 -34.69 -2.82 -12.16
C HIS A 70 -35.24 -2.31 -13.48
N GLU A 71 -34.40 -1.92 -14.46
CA GLU A 71 -34.84 -1.45 -15.78
C GLU A 71 -35.47 -2.57 -16.59
N GLN A 72 -34.92 -3.78 -16.52
CA GLN A 72 -35.40 -4.95 -17.24
C GLN A 72 -36.33 -5.83 -16.39
N GLY A 73 -36.46 -5.56 -15.11
CA GLY A 73 -37.36 -6.23 -14.17
C GLY A 73 -36.97 -7.68 -13.89
N TYR A 74 -35.66 -7.98 -13.70
CA TYR A 74 -35.22 -9.32 -13.29
C TYR A 74 -34.18 -9.27 -12.18
N ALA A 75 -34.12 -10.37 -11.42
CA ALA A 75 -33.02 -10.68 -10.52
C ALA A 75 -32.22 -11.87 -11.06
N LEU A 76 -30.89 -11.82 -10.99
CA LEU A 76 -30.04 -12.97 -11.21
C LEU A 76 -29.96 -13.77 -9.92
N ILE A 77 -30.32 -15.05 -9.98
CA ILE A 77 -30.43 -15.92 -8.81
C ILE A 77 -29.68 -17.23 -9.08
N ILE A 78 -28.91 -17.71 -8.10
CA ILE A 78 -28.37 -19.06 -8.12
C ILE A 78 -29.48 -20.03 -7.68
N LEU A 79 -29.76 -21.03 -8.50
CA LEU A 79 -30.81 -21.99 -8.23
C LEU A 79 -30.31 -23.43 -8.38
N SER A 80 -30.61 -24.27 -7.38
CA SER A 80 -30.53 -25.72 -7.57
C SER A 80 -31.59 -26.19 -8.58
N PRO A 81 -31.45 -27.39 -9.15
CA PRO A 81 -32.48 -27.94 -10.01
C PRO A 81 -33.88 -27.95 -9.38
N GLU A 82 -33.95 -28.28 -8.10
CA GLU A 82 -35.23 -28.34 -7.34
C GLU A 82 -35.80 -26.93 -7.14
N GLN A 83 -34.99 -25.96 -6.82
CA GLN A 83 -35.39 -24.57 -6.63
C GLN A 83 -35.89 -23.96 -7.99
N TYR A 84 -35.20 -24.27 -9.08
CA TYR A 84 -35.59 -23.86 -10.40
C TYR A 84 -37.01 -24.39 -10.77
N ASP A 85 -37.24 -25.69 -10.52
CA ASP A 85 -38.55 -26.31 -10.76
C ASP A 85 -39.66 -25.70 -9.88
N VAL A 86 -39.36 -25.38 -8.61
CA VAL A 86 -40.33 -24.74 -7.70
C VAL A 86 -40.72 -23.34 -8.18
N LEU A 87 -39.78 -22.54 -8.62
CA LEU A 87 -40.04 -21.18 -9.13
C LEU A 87 -40.82 -21.24 -10.46
N LEU A 88 -40.44 -22.17 -11.36
CA LEU A 88 -41.17 -22.39 -12.61
C LEU A 88 -42.61 -22.78 -12.38
N GLN A 89 -42.87 -23.73 -11.44
CA GLN A 89 -44.22 -24.15 -11.07
C GLN A 89 -45.02 -23.04 -10.37
N SER A 90 -44.34 -22.12 -9.71
CA SER A 90 -44.92 -20.93 -9.07
C SER A 90 -45.29 -19.83 -10.07
N GLY A 91 -44.96 -20.02 -11.37
CA GLY A 91 -45.36 -19.14 -12.45
C GLY A 91 -44.39 -18.00 -12.76
N TYR A 92 -43.19 -18.01 -12.19
CA TYR A 92 -42.17 -17.03 -12.53
C TYR A 92 -41.68 -17.24 -13.96
N ARG A 93 -41.52 -16.15 -14.73
CA ARG A 93 -40.77 -16.17 -15.97
C ARG A 93 -39.27 -16.25 -15.63
N MET A 94 -38.57 -17.20 -16.21
CA MET A 94 -37.15 -17.44 -15.96
C MET A 94 -36.40 -17.68 -17.25
N GLU A 95 -35.14 -17.25 -17.29
CA GLU A 95 -34.21 -17.50 -18.38
C GLU A 95 -32.83 -17.84 -17.78
N ILE A 96 -32.25 -18.98 -18.18
CA ILE A 96 -30.89 -19.36 -17.69
C ILE A 96 -29.86 -18.44 -18.35
N ASP A 97 -28.98 -17.87 -17.56
CA ASP A 97 -27.79 -17.20 -18.04
C ASP A 97 -26.67 -18.23 -18.22
N GLU A 98 -26.51 -18.68 -19.47
CA GLU A 98 -25.56 -19.74 -19.81
C GLU A 98 -24.10 -19.37 -19.48
N ASN A 99 -23.73 -18.11 -19.69
CA ASN A 99 -22.36 -17.65 -19.45
C ASN A 99 -22.04 -17.62 -17.95
N LYS A 100 -22.90 -16.99 -17.14
CA LYS A 100 -22.71 -16.95 -15.67
C LYS A 100 -22.82 -18.37 -15.07
N THR A 101 -23.72 -19.21 -15.58
CA THR A 101 -23.83 -20.62 -15.17
C THR A 101 -22.56 -21.41 -15.46
N LYS A 102 -21.98 -21.23 -16.64
CA LYS A 102 -20.71 -21.87 -17.01
C LYS A 102 -19.56 -21.40 -16.11
N LEU A 103 -19.47 -20.09 -15.88
CA LEU A 103 -18.45 -19.51 -15.01
C LEU A 103 -18.58 -20.06 -13.59
N LEU A 104 -19.80 -20.10 -13.04
CA LEU A 104 -20.06 -20.59 -11.69
C LEU A 104 -19.69 -22.08 -11.52
N ASN A 105 -19.89 -22.90 -12.53
CA ASN A 105 -19.62 -24.34 -12.49
C ASN A 105 -18.22 -24.72 -13.00
N GLN A 106 -17.33 -23.75 -13.24
CA GLN A 106 -15.94 -24.07 -13.60
C GLN A 106 -15.22 -24.74 -12.41
N PRO A 107 -14.60 -25.90 -12.62
CA PRO A 107 -13.88 -26.55 -11.54
C PRO A 107 -12.64 -25.72 -11.17
N HIS A 108 -12.38 -25.56 -9.90
CA HIS A 108 -11.12 -25.01 -9.41
C HIS A 108 -9.97 -25.95 -9.75
N GLN A 109 -9.14 -25.59 -10.71
CA GLN A 109 -8.00 -26.38 -11.15
C GLN A 109 -6.71 -25.61 -10.88
N ALA A 110 -5.74 -26.30 -10.28
CA ALA A 110 -4.42 -25.70 -10.07
C ALA A 110 -3.78 -25.33 -11.41
N LEU A 111 -3.24 -24.13 -11.46
CA LEU A 111 -2.48 -23.64 -12.62
C LEU A 111 -1.15 -24.39 -12.76
N PRO A 112 -0.58 -24.52 -13.98
CA PRO A 112 0.72 -25.13 -14.14
C PRO A 112 1.79 -24.45 -13.27
N GLY A 113 2.40 -25.20 -12.34
CA GLY A 113 3.40 -24.68 -11.41
C GLY A 113 2.85 -24.09 -10.11
N GLN A 114 1.54 -24.05 -9.93
CA GLN A 114 0.92 -23.63 -8.67
C GLN A 114 1.27 -24.61 -7.54
N GLY A 115 1.65 -24.08 -6.38
CA GLY A 115 1.96 -24.89 -5.19
C GLY A 115 0.72 -25.59 -4.60
N PRO A 116 0.90 -26.67 -3.82
CA PRO A 116 -0.20 -27.43 -3.23
C PRO A 116 -0.95 -26.67 -2.11
N ASP A 117 -0.34 -25.63 -1.56
CA ASP A 117 -0.83 -24.88 -0.39
C ASP A 117 -1.62 -23.60 -0.75
N THR A 118 -1.89 -23.36 -2.05
CA THR A 118 -2.64 -22.20 -2.53
C THR A 118 -4.02 -22.60 -3.04
N ILE A 119 -4.97 -21.66 -3.14
CA ILE A 119 -6.31 -21.94 -3.68
C ILE A 119 -6.19 -22.32 -5.16
N PRO A 120 -6.60 -23.54 -5.57
CA PRO A 120 -6.43 -24.01 -6.93
C PRO A 120 -7.09 -23.08 -7.96
N GLY A 121 -6.29 -22.57 -8.92
CA GLY A 121 -6.75 -21.63 -9.95
C GLY A 121 -6.71 -20.16 -9.54
N PHE A 122 -6.45 -19.86 -8.25
CA PHE A 122 -6.53 -18.52 -7.68
C PHE A 122 -5.32 -18.19 -6.79
N PRO A 123 -4.10 -18.12 -7.34
CA PRO A 123 -2.86 -17.98 -6.57
C PRO A 123 -2.70 -16.61 -5.88
N CYS A 124 -3.49 -15.61 -6.24
CA CYS A 124 -3.47 -14.28 -5.60
C CYS A 124 -4.26 -14.21 -4.30
N TYR A 125 -5.11 -15.20 -4.02
CA TYR A 125 -5.90 -15.25 -2.80
C TYR A 125 -5.29 -16.21 -1.79
N ARG A 126 -5.01 -15.71 -0.62
CA ARG A 126 -4.47 -16.49 0.50
C ARG A 126 -5.50 -17.45 1.06
N THR A 127 -5.05 -18.62 1.44
CA THR A 127 -5.84 -19.58 2.23
C THR A 127 -6.06 -19.05 3.64
N VAL A 128 -6.99 -19.67 4.39
CA VAL A 128 -7.19 -19.37 5.82
C VAL A 128 -5.87 -19.47 6.57
N ALA A 129 -5.07 -20.50 6.33
CA ALA A 129 -3.81 -20.71 7.04
C ALA A 129 -2.78 -19.61 6.71
N GLU A 130 -2.62 -19.23 5.44
CA GLU A 130 -1.72 -18.14 5.01
C GLU A 130 -2.20 -16.78 5.54
N THR A 131 -3.50 -16.55 5.59
CA THR A 131 -4.09 -15.33 6.15
C THR A 131 -3.74 -15.17 7.64
N TYR A 132 -3.94 -16.22 8.44
CA TYR A 132 -3.56 -16.18 9.86
C TYR A 132 -2.05 -16.05 10.06
N GLN A 133 -1.25 -16.69 9.21
CA GLN A 133 0.21 -16.53 9.25
C GLN A 133 0.61 -15.08 8.94
N THR A 134 0.02 -14.46 7.91
CA THR A 134 0.30 -13.07 7.56
C THR A 134 -0.08 -12.10 8.69
N LEU A 135 -1.24 -12.29 9.34
CA LEU A 135 -1.62 -11.48 10.51
C LEU A 135 -0.60 -11.58 11.65
N GLN A 136 -0.10 -12.80 11.90
CA GLN A 136 0.93 -13.02 12.92
C GLN A 136 2.27 -12.38 12.52
N ASP A 137 2.65 -12.48 11.25
CA ASP A 137 3.90 -11.92 10.73
C ASP A 137 3.88 -10.39 10.78
N LEU A 138 2.77 -9.75 10.39
CA LEU A 138 2.58 -8.30 10.51
C LEU A 138 2.73 -7.84 11.97
N THR A 139 2.10 -8.55 12.90
CA THR A 139 2.16 -8.20 14.32
C THR A 139 3.56 -8.40 14.90
N ASN A 140 4.24 -9.48 14.54
CA ASN A 140 5.59 -9.77 15.02
C ASN A 140 6.63 -8.79 14.45
N SER A 141 6.47 -8.39 13.19
CA SER A 141 7.41 -7.49 12.50
C SER A 141 7.20 -6.02 12.88
N HIS A 142 5.99 -5.64 13.30
CA HIS A 142 5.63 -4.25 13.60
C HIS A 142 4.88 -4.13 14.94
N PRO A 143 5.48 -4.54 16.08
CA PRO A 143 4.79 -4.58 17.38
C PRO A 143 4.35 -3.21 17.89
N ASP A 144 4.98 -2.13 17.42
CA ASP A 144 4.63 -0.75 17.79
C ASP A 144 3.45 -0.19 16.98
N MET A 145 3.07 -0.88 15.89
CA MET A 145 2.03 -0.43 14.95
C MET A 145 0.87 -1.41 14.83
N ALA A 146 1.08 -2.68 15.11
CA ALA A 146 0.12 -3.75 14.90
C ALA A 146 -0.12 -4.57 16.16
N SER A 147 -1.39 -4.77 16.49
CA SER A 147 -1.81 -5.61 17.61
C SER A 147 -2.94 -6.56 17.20
N LEU A 148 -2.86 -7.82 17.56
CA LEU A 148 -3.84 -8.84 17.20
C LEU A 148 -4.67 -9.24 18.42
N PHE A 149 -6.00 -9.25 18.26
CA PHE A 149 -6.97 -9.59 19.32
C PHE A 149 -7.77 -10.83 18.91
N ASN A 150 -7.82 -11.82 19.78
CA ASN A 150 -8.86 -12.86 19.69
C ASN A 150 -10.17 -12.25 20.20
N ILE A 151 -11.18 -12.12 19.31
CA ILE A 151 -12.46 -11.50 19.62
C ILE A 151 -13.60 -12.51 19.82
N GLY A 152 -13.35 -13.78 19.50
CA GLY A 152 -14.32 -14.85 19.62
C GLY A 152 -13.89 -16.11 18.89
N SER A 153 -14.81 -17.02 18.68
CA SER A 153 -14.58 -18.30 18.05
C SER A 153 -15.53 -18.50 16.89
N SER A 154 -15.09 -19.20 15.84
CA SER A 154 -15.97 -19.75 14.81
C SER A 154 -16.87 -20.83 15.37
N TRP A 155 -17.90 -21.24 14.65
CA TRP A 155 -18.88 -22.22 15.09
C TRP A 155 -18.23 -23.54 15.52
N ASP A 156 -17.32 -24.09 14.71
CA ASP A 156 -16.63 -25.35 15.00
C ASP A 156 -15.70 -25.22 16.21
N ARG A 157 -14.99 -24.10 16.34
CA ARG A 157 -14.17 -23.81 17.52
C ARG A 157 -15.02 -23.73 18.79
N PHE A 158 -16.16 -23.07 18.71
CA PHE A 158 -17.06 -22.90 19.87
C PHE A 158 -17.64 -24.21 20.34
N HIS A 159 -18.09 -25.10 19.45
CA HIS A 159 -18.77 -26.36 19.79
C HIS A 159 -17.79 -27.51 20.04
N ASN A 160 -16.73 -27.62 19.28
CA ASN A 160 -15.80 -28.75 19.30
C ASN A 160 -14.43 -28.45 19.94
N GLY A 161 -14.15 -27.19 20.22
CA GLY A 161 -12.89 -26.74 20.83
C GLY A 161 -11.64 -27.04 20.02
N TYR A 162 -10.47 -26.60 20.54
CA TYR A 162 -9.19 -26.86 19.91
C TYR A 162 -8.93 -28.36 19.69
N PRO A 163 -8.42 -28.82 18.53
CA PRO A 163 -7.86 -28.05 17.40
C PRO A 163 -8.88 -27.70 16.30
N ASN A 164 -10.17 -27.94 16.49
CA ASN A 164 -11.18 -27.70 15.48
C ASN A 164 -11.50 -26.21 15.35
N GLY A 165 -11.96 -25.79 14.18
CA GLY A 165 -12.34 -24.42 13.87
C GLY A 165 -11.24 -23.37 14.17
N TYR A 166 -11.62 -22.12 14.23
CA TYR A 166 -10.70 -20.99 14.29
C TYR A 166 -11.11 -19.97 15.35
N ASP A 167 -10.12 -19.25 15.87
CA ASP A 167 -10.36 -18.02 16.63
C ASP A 167 -10.59 -16.86 15.64
N ILE A 168 -11.64 -16.07 15.84
CA ILE A 168 -11.87 -14.86 15.05
C ILE A 168 -10.93 -13.78 15.57
N GLN A 169 -10.16 -13.20 14.67
CA GLN A 169 -9.10 -12.26 15.01
C GLN A 169 -9.37 -10.86 14.42
N ALA A 170 -9.16 -9.84 15.24
CA ALA A 170 -9.15 -8.44 14.83
C ALA A 170 -7.73 -7.89 14.88
N LEU A 171 -7.22 -7.44 13.75
CA LEU A 171 -5.95 -6.72 13.65
C LEU A 171 -6.21 -5.23 13.89
N ARG A 172 -5.55 -4.63 14.88
CA ARG A 172 -5.52 -3.18 15.06
C ARG A 172 -4.25 -2.62 14.49
N LEU A 173 -4.36 -1.58 13.66
CA LEU A 173 -3.23 -0.78 13.19
C LEU A 173 -3.35 0.66 13.70
N THR A 174 -2.30 1.13 14.34
CA THR A 174 -2.13 2.49 14.85
C THR A 174 -0.71 2.64 15.40
N ASN A 175 -0.16 3.83 15.44
CA ASN A 175 1.06 4.09 16.21
C ASN A 175 0.73 4.04 17.71
N GLU A 176 1.17 2.98 18.39
CA GLU A 176 0.90 2.73 19.81
C GLU A 176 1.59 3.75 20.73
N SER A 177 2.69 4.36 20.25
CA SER A 177 3.47 5.35 21.00
C SER A 177 2.92 6.77 20.89
N PHE A 178 1.97 7.00 19.97
CA PHE A 178 1.45 8.34 19.68
C PHE A 178 0.08 8.57 20.33
N GLY A 179 0.03 9.43 21.33
CA GLY A 179 -1.22 9.82 22.01
C GLY A 179 -1.89 8.70 22.82
N ASN A 180 -3.18 8.89 23.12
CA ASN A 180 -3.99 7.87 23.79
C ASN A 180 -4.76 7.05 22.75
N VAL A 181 -4.31 5.83 22.49
CA VAL A 181 -4.91 4.93 21.49
C VAL A 181 -6.42 4.71 21.71
N ALA A 182 -6.87 4.63 22.97
CA ALA A 182 -8.28 4.39 23.28
C ALA A 182 -9.22 5.53 22.84
N SER A 183 -8.69 6.76 22.71
CA SER A 183 -9.46 7.94 22.29
C SER A 183 -9.35 8.29 20.81
N LYS A 184 -8.55 7.54 20.04
CA LYS A 184 -8.39 7.77 18.61
C LYS A 184 -9.69 7.46 17.85
N PRO A 185 -10.10 8.27 16.85
CA PRO A 185 -11.18 7.91 15.94
C PRO A 185 -10.92 6.53 15.31
N THR A 186 -11.99 5.76 15.14
CA THR A 186 -11.88 4.37 14.75
C THR A 186 -12.50 4.12 13.37
N PHE A 187 -11.77 3.47 12.49
CA PHE A 187 -12.29 2.80 11.32
C PHE A 187 -12.35 1.30 11.60
N PHE A 188 -13.48 0.66 11.30
CA PHE A 188 -13.65 -0.78 11.39
C PHE A 188 -13.93 -1.35 10.01
N LEU A 189 -13.10 -2.29 9.59
CA LEU A 189 -13.19 -2.99 8.32
C LEU A 189 -13.40 -4.48 8.58
N MET A 190 -14.48 -5.04 8.05
CA MET A 190 -14.81 -6.45 8.15
C MET A 190 -14.88 -7.09 6.78
N ALA A 191 -14.40 -8.33 6.66
CA ALA A 191 -14.40 -9.10 5.42
C ALA A 191 -14.82 -10.55 5.68
N GLU A 192 -15.13 -11.27 4.60
CA GLU A 192 -15.37 -12.72 4.62
C GLU A 192 -16.52 -13.14 5.54
N ILE A 193 -17.60 -12.37 5.60
CA ILE A 193 -18.82 -12.84 6.29
C ILE A 193 -19.50 -13.97 5.49
N HIS A 194 -19.39 -13.91 4.15
CA HIS A 194 -19.78 -14.99 3.25
C HIS A 194 -18.55 -15.67 2.67
N ALA A 195 -18.46 -16.95 2.87
CA ALA A 195 -17.25 -17.74 2.71
C ALA A 195 -16.68 -17.84 1.28
N ARG A 196 -17.52 -17.67 0.25
CA ARG A 196 -17.12 -17.76 -1.18
C ARG A 196 -16.62 -16.44 -1.78
N GLU A 197 -16.63 -15.38 -1.03
CA GLU A 197 -16.33 -14.02 -1.48
C GLU A 197 -14.82 -13.71 -1.34
N TYR A 198 -13.97 -14.40 -2.12
CA TYR A 198 -12.50 -14.42 -1.96
C TYR A 198 -11.83 -13.04 -2.00
N VAL A 199 -12.35 -12.14 -2.83
CA VAL A 199 -11.76 -10.80 -3.00
C VAL A 199 -11.75 -9.99 -1.71
N THR A 200 -12.70 -10.25 -0.81
CA THR A 200 -12.92 -9.46 0.41
C THR A 200 -11.80 -9.64 1.42
N THR A 201 -11.43 -10.89 1.71
CA THR A 201 -10.30 -11.23 2.59
C THR A 201 -8.99 -10.64 2.08
N GLU A 202 -8.69 -10.88 0.80
CA GLU A 202 -7.42 -10.44 0.24
C GLU A 202 -7.33 -8.91 0.17
N ALA A 203 -8.44 -8.22 -0.20
CA ALA A 203 -8.46 -6.76 -0.20
C ALA A 203 -8.25 -6.18 1.20
N ALA A 204 -8.91 -6.74 2.23
CA ALA A 204 -8.75 -6.29 3.61
C ALA A 204 -7.31 -6.53 4.14
N LEU A 205 -6.71 -7.67 3.80
CA LEU A 205 -5.36 -8.00 4.22
C LEU A 205 -4.31 -7.13 3.52
N ARG A 206 -4.44 -6.93 2.21
CA ARG A 206 -3.56 -6.01 1.47
C ARG A 206 -3.73 -4.56 1.89
N TYR A 207 -4.92 -4.15 2.29
CA TYR A 207 -5.11 -2.84 2.90
C TYR A 207 -4.30 -2.70 4.19
N ALA A 208 -4.27 -3.73 5.04
CA ALA A 208 -3.42 -3.74 6.23
C ALA A 208 -1.93 -3.66 5.89
N GLU A 209 -1.47 -4.45 4.93
CA GLU A 209 -0.08 -4.42 4.44
C GLU A 209 0.27 -3.05 3.85
N TYR A 210 -0.64 -2.45 3.07
CA TYR A 210 -0.45 -1.12 2.48
C TYR A 210 -0.24 -0.06 3.56
N LEU A 211 -1.07 -0.04 4.61
CA LEU A 211 -0.95 0.93 5.69
C LEU A 211 0.40 0.81 6.41
N ILE A 212 0.83 -0.40 6.74
CA ILE A 212 2.11 -0.63 7.42
C ILE A 212 3.30 -0.25 6.54
N ASN A 213 3.29 -0.67 5.28
CA ASN A 213 4.41 -0.44 4.36
C ASN A 213 4.58 1.04 3.98
N ASN A 214 3.51 1.84 4.08
CA ASN A 214 3.55 3.26 3.75
C ASN A 214 3.63 4.19 4.99
N TYR A 215 3.67 3.65 6.20
CA TYR A 215 3.94 4.44 7.39
C TYR A 215 5.33 5.07 7.34
N ASN A 216 5.46 6.37 7.63
CA ASN A 216 6.65 7.20 7.45
C ASN A 216 7.11 7.41 5.98
N VAL A 217 6.41 6.86 5.00
CA VAL A 217 6.65 7.04 3.56
C VAL A 217 5.59 7.97 2.95
N ASP A 218 4.33 7.63 3.14
CA ASP A 218 3.18 8.44 2.73
C ASP A 218 2.76 9.34 3.90
N PRO A 219 2.69 10.67 3.68
CA PRO A 219 2.28 11.62 4.73
C PRO A 219 0.87 11.35 5.26
N ASP A 220 -0.08 11.00 4.37
CA ASP A 220 -1.46 10.73 4.77
C ASP A 220 -1.58 9.45 5.61
N ILE A 221 -0.91 8.38 5.20
CA ILE A 221 -0.87 7.14 5.97
C ILE A 221 -0.21 7.36 7.34
N THR A 222 0.84 8.17 7.36
CA THR A 222 1.58 8.46 8.60
C THR A 222 0.67 9.14 9.63
N TRP A 223 0.02 10.25 9.27
CA TRP A 223 -0.83 10.92 10.24
C TRP A 223 -2.09 10.13 10.58
N LEU A 224 -2.64 9.35 9.62
CA LEU A 224 -3.77 8.47 9.90
C LEU A 224 -3.44 7.47 11.02
N LEU A 225 -2.30 6.81 10.95
CA LEU A 225 -1.89 5.87 11.99
C LEU A 225 -1.44 6.55 13.28
N ASP A 226 -0.94 7.80 13.23
CA ASP A 226 -0.60 8.56 14.42
C ASP A 226 -1.85 9.03 15.18
N TYR A 227 -2.85 9.55 14.50
CA TYR A 227 -4.01 10.17 15.12
C TYR A 227 -5.24 9.28 15.19
N PHE A 228 -5.35 8.24 14.36
CA PHE A 228 -6.50 7.35 14.24
C PHE A 228 -6.05 5.91 14.47
N ARG A 229 -7.04 5.01 14.52
CA ARG A 229 -6.83 3.57 14.56
C ARG A 229 -7.81 2.87 13.62
N VAL A 230 -7.36 1.78 13.01
CA VAL A 230 -8.22 0.89 12.24
C VAL A 230 -8.21 -0.50 12.86
N TYR A 231 -9.37 -1.13 12.94
CA TYR A 231 -9.51 -2.54 13.24
C TYR A 231 -9.97 -3.28 11.99
N ILE A 232 -9.31 -4.38 11.68
CA ILE A 232 -9.56 -5.17 10.48
C ILE A 232 -9.83 -6.61 10.89
N VAL A 233 -11.03 -7.13 10.59
CA VAL A 233 -11.39 -8.53 10.71
C VAL A 233 -11.41 -9.13 9.30
N VAL A 234 -10.33 -9.79 8.93
CA VAL A 234 -10.13 -10.29 7.55
C VAL A 234 -10.89 -11.59 7.27
N LEU A 235 -11.20 -12.36 8.31
CA LEU A 235 -11.91 -13.65 8.26
C LEU A 235 -12.99 -13.68 9.34
N THR A 236 -14.22 -13.32 8.97
CA THR A 236 -15.37 -13.40 9.89
C THR A 236 -15.92 -14.83 9.93
N ASN A 237 -15.84 -15.57 8.82
CA ASN A 237 -16.37 -16.94 8.65
C ASN A 237 -15.27 -17.93 8.19
N PRO A 238 -14.24 -18.17 8.99
CA PRO A 238 -13.10 -18.99 8.58
C PRO A 238 -13.46 -20.47 8.34
N ASP A 239 -14.45 -21.01 9.07
CA ASP A 239 -14.90 -22.40 8.90
C ASP A 239 -15.60 -22.60 7.55
N GLY A 240 -16.46 -21.67 7.15
CA GLY A 240 -17.09 -21.65 5.82
C GLY A 240 -16.05 -21.47 4.71
N ARG A 241 -15.06 -20.59 4.92
CA ARG A 241 -13.97 -20.32 3.96
C ARG A 241 -13.22 -21.58 3.56
N ILE A 242 -12.92 -22.49 4.50
CA ILE A 242 -12.30 -23.80 4.20
C ILE A 242 -13.13 -24.62 3.20
N LYS A 243 -14.46 -24.56 3.29
CA LYS A 243 -15.33 -25.25 2.31
C LYS A 243 -15.27 -24.58 0.94
N ALA A 244 -15.22 -23.25 0.91
CA ALA A 244 -15.10 -22.51 -0.34
C ALA A 244 -13.73 -22.73 -1.02
N GLU A 245 -12.64 -22.78 -0.26
CA GLU A 245 -11.29 -23.12 -0.77
C GLU A 245 -11.24 -24.53 -1.39
N ALA A 246 -12.08 -25.44 -0.91
CA ALA A 246 -12.27 -26.76 -1.51
C ALA A 246 -13.15 -26.75 -2.79
N GLY A 247 -13.49 -25.55 -3.32
CA GLY A 247 -14.27 -25.39 -4.55
C GLY A 247 -15.79 -25.46 -4.35
N GLN A 248 -16.31 -25.34 -3.12
CA GLN A 248 -17.74 -25.30 -2.87
C GLN A 248 -18.25 -23.86 -2.92
N LEU A 249 -19.45 -23.65 -3.46
CA LEU A 249 -20.14 -22.35 -3.43
C LEU A 249 -20.73 -22.03 -2.05
N TRP A 250 -19.91 -22.18 -1.02
CA TRP A 250 -20.32 -22.07 0.37
C TRP A 250 -20.43 -20.59 0.78
N ARG A 251 -21.65 -20.18 1.23
CA ARG A 251 -21.94 -18.82 1.70
C ARG A 251 -21.91 -18.69 3.22
N LYS A 252 -22.68 -19.56 3.88
CA LYS A 252 -23.05 -19.51 5.30
C LYS A 252 -21.91 -19.95 6.22
N ASN A 253 -22.07 -19.86 7.55
CA ASN A 253 -21.19 -20.56 8.47
C ASN A 253 -21.42 -22.09 8.39
N ILE A 254 -20.89 -22.85 9.33
CA ILE A 254 -21.02 -24.32 9.27
C ILE A 254 -21.92 -24.90 10.37
N ASP A 255 -22.83 -24.10 10.91
CA ASP A 255 -23.83 -24.60 11.89
C ASP A 255 -24.70 -25.68 11.26
N ASN A 256 -24.65 -26.89 11.80
CA ASN A 256 -25.40 -28.05 11.36
C ASN A 256 -26.46 -28.56 12.37
N ASP A 257 -26.71 -27.77 13.43
CA ASP A 257 -27.59 -28.16 14.53
C ASP A 257 -29.07 -27.74 14.31
N ASP A 258 -29.33 -26.85 13.36
CA ASP A 258 -30.63 -26.22 13.10
C ASP A 258 -31.59 -27.10 12.30
N GLY A 259 -31.20 -28.33 11.96
CA GLY A 259 -32.08 -29.32 11.37
C GLY A 259 -32.13 -29.32 9.84
N CYS A 260 -31.29 -28.60 9.13
CA CYS A 260 -31.04 -28.79 7.71
C CYS A 260 -30.25 -30.09 7.50
N THR A 261 -30.83 -31.05 6.74
CA THR A 261 -30.19 -32.34 6.47
C THR A 261 -29.39 -32.40 5.18
N ASP A 262 -29.44 -31.36 4.39
CA ASP A 262 -28.63 -31.24 3.16
C ASP A 262 -27.21 -30.76 3.52
N PRO A 263 -26.19 -31.61 3.30
CA PRO A 263 -24.80 -31.28 3.65
C PRO A 263 -24.16 -30.14 2.83
N TYR A 264 -24.86 -29.63 1.83
CA TYR A 264 -24.41 -28.52 0.96
C TYR A 264 -25.15 -27.21 1.24
N SER A 265 -26.16 -27.21 2.14
CA SER A 265 -27.06 -26.06 2.39
C SER A 265 -27.24 -25.70 3.87
N TRP A 266 -26.61 -26.44 4.83
CA TRP A 266 -26.72 -26.09 6.24
C TRP A 266 -25.96 -24.79 6.57
N GLY A 267 -26.09 -24.31 7.80
CA GLY A 267 -25.47 -23.11 8.31
C GLY A 267 -26.43 -21.92 8.38
N THR A 268 -25.99 -20.89 9.08
CA THR A 268 -26.67 -19.61 9.20
C THR A 268 -26.00 -18.57 8.32
N ASP A 269 -26.77 -17.76 7.63
CA ASP A 269 -26.30 -16.56 6.96
C ASP A 269 -25.95 -15.51 8.02
N LEU A 270 -24.65 -15.31 8.28
CA LEU A 270 -24.16 -14.42 9.33
C LEU A 270 -24.58 -12.97 9.09
N ASN A 271 -24.80 -12.56 7.81
CA ASN A 271 -25.31 -11.23 7.47
C ASN A 271 -26.86 -11.16 7.45
N ARG A 272 -27.53 -12.10 8.16
CA ARG A 272 -28.94 -12.09 8.50
C ARG A 272 -29.17 -12.36 10.00
N ASN A 273 -28.09 -12.55 10.76
CA ASN A 273 -28.15 -13.01 12.16
C ASN A 273 -27.98 -11.91 13.20
N ASN A 274 -27.56 -10.68 12.82
CA ASN A 274 -27.40 -9.58 13.77
C ASN A 274 -28.70 -9.19 14.46
N ASN A 275 -28.58 -8.68 15.69
CA ASN A 275 -29.73 -8.50 16.61
C ASN A 275 -30.61 -7.27 16.30
N PHE A 276 -30.28 -6.46 15.29
CA PHE A 276 -31.07 -5.29 14.88
C PHE A 276 -32.10 -5.66 13.81
N HIS A 277 -33.41 -5.51 14.12
CA HIS A 277 -34.54 -5.88 13.27
C HIS A 277 -34.46 -7.32 12.70
N TRP A 278 -33.87 -8.26 13.43
CA TRP A 278 -33.53 -9.61 12.97
C TRP A 278 -34.70 -10.36 12.30
N ASN A 279 -35.94 -10.24 12.72
CA ASN A 279 -37.09 -11.01 12.23
C ASN A 279 -38.02 -10.18 11.32
N GLY A 280 -37.50 -9.28 10.52
CA GLY A 280 -38.23 -8.25 9.79
C GLY A 280 -38.80 -8.63 8.41
N GLY A 281 -38.41 -9.75 7.79
CA GLY A 281 -38.95 -10.21 6.50
C GLY A 281 -37.99 -10.29 5.33
N GLY A 282 -36.77 -9.77 5.44
CA GLY A 282 -35.71 -9.84 4.40
C GLY A 282 -34.74 -11.02 4.58
N SER A 283 -35.17 -12.09 5.25
CA SER A 283 -34.38 -13.30 5.53
C SER A 283 -35.28 -14.52 5.70
N SER A 284 -34.75 -15.73 5.54
CA SER A 284 -35.49 -16.98 5.68
C SER A 284 -35.51 -17.50 7.10
N PRO A 285 -36.65 -18.05 7.54
CA PRO A 285 -36.72 -18.86 8.76
C PRO A 285 -36.38 -20.35 8.53
N TYR A 286 -36.08 -20.77 7.33
CA TYR A 286 -35.87 -22.17 6.97
C TYR A 286 -34.38 -22.51 6.90
N PRO A 287 -33.88 -23.49 7.67
CA PRO A 287 -32.45 -23.76 7.84
C PRO A 287 -31.67 -24.09 6.55
N CYS A 288 -32.37 -24.68 5.55
CA CYS A 288 -31.72 -25.03 4.28
C CYS A 288 -31.71 -23.89 3.24
N ASP A 289 -32.37 -22.75 3.50
CA ASP A 289 -32.34 -21.61 2.57
C ASP A 289 -30.98 -20.86 2.71
N GLU A 290 -30.48 -20.27 1.62
CA GLU A 290 -29.20 -19.56 1.60
C GLU A 290 -29.17 -18.32 2.50
N THR A 291 -30.35 -17.72 2.75
CA THR A 291 -30.53 -16.52 3.59
C THR A 291 -31.08 -16.84 4.98
N TYR A 292 -30.85 -18.07 5.46
CA TYR A 292 -31.31 -18.49 6.78
C TYR A 292 -30.69 -17.66 7.88
N ARG A 293 -31.54 -17.03 8.72
CA ARG A 293 -31.18 -16.06 9.74
C ARG A 293 -30.74 -16.64 11.11
N GLY A 294 -30.67 -17.97 11.24
CA GLY A 294 -30.45 -18.62 12.52
C GLY A 294 -31.73 -18.80 13.34
N PRO A 295 -31.70 -19.58 14.43
CA PRO A 295 -32.85 -19.90 15.32
C PRO A 295 -33.28 -18.70 16.18
N SER A 296 -32.36 -17.75 16.46
CA SER A 296 -32.62 -16.51 17.18
C SER A 296 -31.68 -15.41 16.74
N GLU A 297 -31.95 -14.18 17.13
CA GLU A 297 -31.03 -13.04 16.96
C GLU A 297 -29.68 -13.34 17.59
N ALA A 298 -28.61 -13.01 16.91
CA ALA A 298 -27.23 -13.23 17.31
C ALA A 298 -26.99 -14.65 17.87
N SER A 299 -27.59 -15.68 17.26
CA SER A 299 -27.43 -17.09 17.70
C SER A 299 -25.99 -17.56 17.44
N GLU A 300 -25.34 -17.07 16.40
CA GLU A 300 -24.05 -17.57 15.94
C GLU A 300 -22.88 -16.97 16.74
N PRO A 301 -21.87 -17.78 17.10
CA PRO A 301 -20.71 -17.30 17.82
C PRO A 301 -19.92 -16.26 17.05
N GLU A 302 -19.88 -16.33 15.72
CA GLU A 302 -19.25 -15.34 14.85
C GLU A 302 -19.95 -13.99 14.95
N THR A 303 -21.28 -13.96 14.87
CA THR A 303 -22.09 -12.75 15.03
C THR A 303 -21.89 -12.13 16.41
N GLN A 304 -21.95 -12.95 17.47
CA GLN A 304 -21.69 -12.49 18.84
C GLN A 304 -20.29 -11.91 19.01
N ALA A 305 -19.28 -12.51 18.38
CA ALA A 305 -17.90 -12.03 18.42
C ALA A 305 -17.79 -10.61 17.84
N ILE A 306 -18.38 -10.37 16.67
CA ILE A 306 -18.38 -9.05 16.01
C ILE A 306 -19.18 -8.03 16.83
N GLU A 307 -20.43 -8.33 17.22
CA GLU A 307 -21.27 -7.41 17.97
C GLU A 307 -20.65 -7.00 19.30
N ASN A 308 -20.12 -7.95 20.06
CA ASN A 308 -19.47 -7.69 21.35
C ASN A 308 -18.18 -6.86 21.16
N PHE A 309 -17.38 -7.19 20.18
CA PHE A 309 -16.13 -6.49 19.95
C PHE A 309 -16.37 -5.05 19.48
N VAL A 310 -17.22 -4.86 18.46
CA VAL A 310 -17.54 -3.53 17.91
C VAL A 310 -18.17 -2.65 19.00
N SER A 311 -19.10 -3.19 19.80
CA SER A 311 -19.69 -2.47 20.95
C SER A 311 -18.66 -2.12 22.05
N SER A 312 -17.53 -2.85 22.12
CA SER A 312 -16.46 -2.56 23.09
C SER A 312 -15.52 -1.44 22.65
N ILE A 313 -15.41 -1.18 21.35
CA ILE A 313 -14.48 -0.21 20.77
C ILE A 313 -15.16 1.07 20.29
N PHE A 314 -16.47 1.07 20.07
CA PHE A 314 -17.29 2.23 19.75
C PHE A 314 -18.25 2.56 20.88
N PRO A 315 -18.40 3.83 21.26
CA PRO A 315 -19.49 4.23 22.14
C PRO A 315 -20.82 4.14 21.40
N ASP A 316 -21.91 3.91 22.14
CA ASP A 316 -23.26 4.13 21.64
C ASP A 316 -23.48 5.66 21.50
N GLN A 317 -23.68 6.11 20.27
CA GLN A 317 -23.79 7.55 19.92
C GLN A 317 -25.18 7.92 19.39
N ARG A 318 -26.11 6.98 19.34
CA ARG A 318 -27.45 7.18 18.78
C ARG A 318 -28.53 6.81 19.79
N GLY A 319 -29.66 7.47 19.71
CA GLY A 319 -30.83 7.10 20.50
C GLY A 319 -31.44 5.74 20.04
N PRO A 320 -32.27 5.09 20.91
CA PRO A 320 -32.76 3.74 20.63
C PRO A 320 -33.92 3.67 19.62
N GLY A 321 -34.50 4.77 19.21
CA GLY A 321 -35.60 4.81 18.27
C GLY A 321 -35.17 4.73 16.80
N ASP A 322 -35.95 4.08 15.94
CA ASP A 322 -35.63 3.95 14.50
C ASP A 322 -35.49 5.33 13.80
N THR A 323 -36.12 6.35 14.34
CA THR A 323 -36.11 7.72 13.80
C THR A 323 -35.11 8.64 14.51
N ASP A 324 -34.35 8.16 15.47
CA ASP A 324 -33.35 8.98 16.16
C ASP A 324 -32.09 9.10 15.28
N PRO A 325 -31.64 10.30 14.93
CA PRO A 325 -30.39 10.47 14.19
C PRO A 325 -29.18 10.23 15.12
N ALA A 326 -28.07 9.77 14.55
CA ALA A 326 -26.79 9.95 15.17
C ALA A 326 -26.42 11.45 15.14
N PRO A 327 -25.77 11.99 16.19
CA PRO A 327 -25.29 13.38 16.19
C PRO A 327 -24.30 13.66 15.06
N ASP A 328 -24.29 14.87 14.53
CA ASP A 328 -23.37 15.28 13.45
C ASP A 328 -21.89 15.10 13.84
N ASP A 329 -21.57 15.18 15.13
CA ASP A 329 -20.21 15.01 15.63
C ASP A 329 -19.86 13.57 16.01
N THR A 330 -20.70 12.62 15.68
CA THR A 330 -20.44 11.17 15.81
C THR A 330 -19.11 10.79 15.14
N THR A 331 -18.40 9.86 15.78
CA THR A 331 -17.13 9.32 15.29
C THR A 331 -17.27 7.86 14.90
N GLY A 332 -16.53 7.46 13.87
CA GLY A 332 -16.43 6.07 13.46
C GLY A 332 -17.06 5.77 12.10
N VAL A 333 -16.35 4.95 11.35
CA VAL A 333 -16.84 4.36 10.10
C VAL A 333 -16.74 2.85 10.23
N PHE A 334 -17.78 2.16 9.77
CA PHE A 334 -17.87 0.71 9.67
C PHE A 334 -18.08 0.31 8.22
N ILE A 335 -17.21 -0.54 7.68
CA ILE A 335 -17.36 -1.11 6.33
C ILE A 335 -17.29 -2.63 6.42
N THR A 336 -18.28 -3.29 5.82
CA THR A 336 -18.24 -4.72 5.54
C THR A 336 -18.04 -4.94 4.04
N LEU A 337 -16.99 -5.73 3.73
CA LEU A 337 -16.66 -6.08 2.35
C LEU A 337 -17.40 -7.35 1.95
N HIS A 338 -18.08 -7.26 0.84
CA HIS A 338 -18.82 -8.32 0.17
C HIS A 338 -18.39 -8.45 -1.29
N SER A 339 -18.80 -9.48 -1.96
CA SER A 339 -18.85 -9.61 -3.40
C SER A 339 -20.14 -10.37 -3.82
N TYR A 340 -20.73 -10.03 -4.99
CA TYR A 340 -20.30 -9.04 -5.94
C TYR A 340 -21.49 -8.21 -6.42
N SER A 341 -21.28 -7.02 -6.93
CA SER A 341 -22.17 -6.27 -7.86
C SER A 341 -21.73 -4.83 -8.09
N GLN A 342 -20.55 -4.44 -7.59
CA GLN A 342 -19.98 -3.10 -7.79
C GLN A 342 -20.90 -1.99 -7.24
N VAL A 343 -21.43 -2.16 -6.04
CA VAL A 343 -22.29 -1.18 -5.36
C VAL A 343 -21.78 -0.87 -3.95
N VAL A 344 -22.02 0.37 -3.52
CA VAL A 344 -21.85 0.84 -2.14
C VAL A 344 -23.22 1.03 -1.52
N LEU A 345 -23.55 0.21 -0.55
CA LEU A 345 -24.82 0.23 0.15
C LEU A 345 -24.68 0.91 1.51
N TYR A 346 -25.75 1.65 1.91
CA TYR A 346 -25.87 2.24 3.23
C TYR A 346 -27.25 1.94 3.83
N PRO A 347 -27.42 1.99 5.17
CA PRO A 347 -28.69 1.75 5.85
C PRO A 347 -29.83 2.64 5.36
N TRP A 348 -31.07 2.15 5.32
CA TRP A 348 -31.55 0.92 5.89
C TRP A 348 -31.73 -0.19 4.81
N GLY A 349 -31.40 -1.43 5.19
CA GLY A 349 -31.77 -2.63 4.44
C GLY A 349 -33.14 -3.17 4.88
N TRP A 350 -33.49 -3.06 6.16
CA TRP A 350 -34.76 -3.63 6.69
C TRP A 350 -36.02 -2.87 6.26
N THR A 351 -35.91 -1.62 5.84
CA THR A 351 -37.04 -0.78 5.40
C THR A 351 -36.64 0.13 4.23
N SER A 352 -37.60 0.43 3.37
CA SER A 352 -37.43 1.43 2.29
C SER A 352 -37.54 2.89 2.79
N SER A 353 -37.90 3.09 4.07
CA SER A 353 -37.88 4.42 4.66
C SER A 353 -36.43 4.92 4.76
N PRO A 354 -36.16 6.21 4.52
CA PRO A 354 -34.80 6.74 4.66
C PRO A 354 -34.30 6.62 6.11
N ALA A 355 -33.02 6.30 6.27
CA ALA A 355 -32.35 6.40 7.57
C ALA A 355 -32.32 7.84 8.07
N PRO A 356 -32.33 8.09 9.39
CA PRO A 356 -32.33 9.47 9.93
C PRO A 356 -31.17 10.34 9.46
N ASN A 357 -29.96 9.77 9.25
CA ASN A 357 -28.80 10.45 8.67
C ASN A 357 -28.61 10.13 7.17
N MET A 358 -29.68 9.79 6.43
CA MET A 358 -29.60 9.34 5.04
C MET A 358 -28.81 10.32 4.14
N THR A 359 -28.98 11.63 4.32
CA THR A 359 -28.25 12.62 3.51
C THR A 359 -26.75 12.49 3.68
N ASP A 360 -26.27 12.41 4.91
CA ASP A 360 -24.86 12.38 5.23
C ASP A 360 -24.23 11.01 4.87
N LEU A 361 -25.00 9.94 5.11
CA LEU A 361 -24.62 8.58 4.67
C LEU A 361 -24.47 8.52 3.14
N ALA A 362 -25.44 9.10 2.40
CA ALA A 362 -25.36 9.14 0.95
C ALA A 362 -24.17 9.97 0.46
N THR A 363 -23.90 11.12 1.08
CA THR A 363 -22.76 11.98 0.74
C THR A 363 -21.42 11.25 0.91
N LEU A 364 -21.19 10.60 2.06
CA LEU A 364 -19.97 9.79 2.27
C LEU A 364 -19.94 8.59 1.31
N GLY A 365 -21.06 7.91 1.10
CA GLY A 365 -21.15 6.83 0.12
C GLY A 365 -20.77 7.27 -1.29
N ARG A 366 -21.19 8.47 -1.73
CA ARG A 366 -20.84 9.03 -3.05
C ARG A 366 -19.36 9.41 -3.16
N LYS A 367 -18.68 9.76 -2.07
CA LYS A 367 -17.22 9.87 -2.04
C LYS A 367 -16.57 8.50 -2.32
N PHE A 368 -17.05 7.44 -1.69
CA PHE A 368 -16.57 6.08 -1.99
C PHE A 368 -16.81 5.70 -3.45
N GLY A 369 -18.04 5.94 -3.94
CA GLY A 369 -18.42 5.69 -5.34
C GLY A 369 -17.62 6.49 -6.36
N PHE A 370 -17.10 7.66 -6.00
CA PHE A 370 -16.18 8.41 -6.85
C PHE A 370 -14.85 7.64 -7.03
N TYR A 371 -14.30 7.10 -5.95
CA TYR A 371 -13.02 6.42 -5.99
C TYR A 371 -13.08 5.04 -6.61
N ASN A 372 -14.13 4.25 -6.33
CA ASN A 372 -14.24 2.88 -6.84
C ASN A 372 -15.15 2.73 -8.07
N ALA A 373 -15.75 3.82 -8.54
CA ALA A 373 -16.70 3.86 -9.65
C ALA A 373 -17.98 3.02 -9.44
N TYR A 374 -18.35 2.71 -8.19
CA TYR A 374 -19.50 1.90 -7.84
C TYR A 374 -20.76 2.73 -7.73
N GLU A 375 -21.93 2.12 -8.02
CA GLU A 375 -23.22 2.72 -7.73
C GLU A 375 -23.41 2.88 -6.22
N VAL A 376 -24.11 3.94 -5.79
CA VAL A 376 -24.29 4.27 -4.37
C VAL A 376 -25.77 4.41 -4.05
N CYS A 377 -26.27 3.59 -3.13
CA CYS A 377 -27.69 3.61 -2.80
C CYS A 377 -27.99 3.10 -1.38
N GLN A 378 -29.19 3.46 -0.89
CA GLN A 378 -29.75 2.80 0.29
C GLN A 378 -30.13 1.35 -0.09
N SER A 379 -29.76 0.38 0.74
CA SER A 379 -29.94 -1.06 0.46
C SER A 379 -31.36 -1.44 0.03
N ASN A 380 -32.40 -0.92 0.64
CA ASN A 380 -33.80 -1.22 0.35
C ASN A 380 -34.55 -0.05 -0.32
N SER A 381 -33.93 0.63 -1.30
CA SER A 381 -34.57 1.76 -1.99
C SER A 381 -34.50 1.74 -3.51
N GLY A 382 -34.65 0.55 -4.11
CA GLY A 382 -34.73 0.41 -5.56
C GLY A 382 -33.41 0.06 -6.26
N CYS A 383 -32.33 -0.10 -5.54
CA CYS A 383 -31.03 -0.57 -6.02
C CYS A 383 -30.88 -2.08 -5.71
N MET A 384 -31.29 -2.47 -4.52
CA MET A 384 -31.28 -3.87 -4.10
C MET A 384 -32.66 -4.31 -3.58
N TYR A 385 -32.69 -5.11 -2.57
CA TYR A 385 -33.87 -5.72 -1.98
C TYR A 385 -33.88 -5.58 -0.47
N ALA A 386 -35.01 -5.86 0.18
CA ALA A 386 -35.11 -5.85 1.63
C ALA A 386 -34.21 -6.91 2.26
N THR A 387 -33.42 -6.50 3.25
CA THR A 387 -32.61 -7.37 4.10
C THR A 387 -32.85 -7.03 5.57
N ASN A 388 -32.61 -7.94 6.48
CA ASN A 388 -32.69 -7.66 7.91
C ASN A 388 -31.74 -8.53 8.72
N GLY A 389 -31.31 -8.04 9.88
CA GLY A 389 -30.26 -8.66 10.65
C GLY A 389 -28.88 -8.54 9.98
N THR A 390 -28.66 -7.47 9.22
CA THR A 390 -27.38 -7.19 8.56
C THR A 390 -26.44 -6.41 9.46
N SER A 391 -25.14 -6.52 9.22
CA SER A 391 -24.10 -5.90 10.05
C SER A 391 -24.05 -4.38 9.92
N ASP A 392 -24.35 -3.83 8.75
CA ASP A 392 -24.41 -2.38 8.49
C ASP A 392 -25.64 -1.73 9.15
N ASP A 393 -26.83 -2.35 9.04
CA ASP A 393 -28.03 -1.91 9.76
C ASP A 393 -27.84 -1.98 11.28
N TRP A 394 -27.21 -3.05 11.77
CA TRP A 394 -26.93 -3.22 13.18
C TRP A 394 -25.98 -2.15 13.72
N SER A 395 -24.85 -1.93 13.07
CA SER A 395 -23.82 -1.01 13.57
C SER A 395 -24.28 0.45 13.53
N TYR A 396 -25.00 0.87 12.47
CA TYR A 396 -25.65 2.18 12.44
C TYR A 396 -26.84 2.25 13.42
N GLY A 397 -27.71 1.26 13.38
CA GLY A 397 -28.95 1.23 14.17
C GLY A 397 -28.73 1.20 15.66
N THR A 398 -27.74 0.47 16.13
CA THR A 398 -27.41 0.30 17.54
C THR A 398 -26.45 1.35 18.06
N LEU A 399 -25.40 1.70 17.27
CA LEU A 399 -24.29 2.52 17.76
C LEU A 399 -24.19 3.90 17.08
N GLY A 400 -24.92 4.11 16.00
CA GLY A 400 -24.87 5.38 15.24
C GLY A 400 -23.63 5.54 14.36
N ILE A 401 -22.85 4.49 14.13
CA ILE A 401 -21.65 4.50 13.30
C ILE A 401 -22.05 4.68 11.84
N ALA A 402 -21.32 5.48 11.07
CA ALA A 402 -21.52 5.56 9.61
C ALA A 402 -21.14 4.23 8.96
N SER A 403 -22.14 3.47 8.50
CA SER A 403 -21.99 2.06 8.14
C SER A 403 -22.29 1.81 6.67
N TYR A 404 -21.48 0.94 6.03
CA TYR A 404 -21.58 0.63 4.61
C TYR A 404 -21.27 -0.83 4.31
N THR A 405 -21.90 -1.32 3.24
CA THR A 405 -21.55 -2.58 2.59
C THR A 405 -20.95 -2.26 1.21
N PHE A 406 -19.77 -2.79 0.91
CA PHE A 406 -19.15 -2.72 -0.42
C PHE A 406 -19.28 -4.08 -1.10
N GLU A 407 -20.03 -4.14 -2.19
CA GLU A 407 -20.15 -5.32 -3.05
C GLU A 407 -19.10 -5.23 -4.15
N MET A 408 -17.92 -5.81 -3.92
CA MET A 408 -16.74 -5.66 -4.77
C MET A 408 -16.75 -6.63 -5.94
N GLY A 409 -16.19 -6.21 -7.08
CA GLY A 409 -15.95 -7.07 -8.22
C GLY A 409 -17.21 -7.50 -8.97
N THR A 410 -17.07 -8.49 -9.85
CA THR A 410 -18.11 -8.94 -10.78
C THR A 410 -18.50 -10.42 -10.66
N THR A 411 -17.78 -11.17 -9.81
CA THR A 411 -18.03 -12.61 -9.56
C THR A 411 -17.44 -13.02 -8.20
N PHE A 412 -17.94 -14.09 -7.58
CA PHE A 412 -17.41 -14.61 -6.32
C PHE A 412 -15.96 -15.09 -6.41
N PHE A 413 -15.65 -15.79 -7.48
CA PHE A 413 -14.32 -16.33 -7.75
C PHE A 413 -13.66 -15.49 -8.84
N GLU A 414 -13.34 -14.25 -8.50
CA GLU A 414 -12.77 -13.33 -9.45
C GLU A 414 -11.35 -13.74 -9.84
N SER A 415 -10.98 -13.56 -11.11
CA SER A 415 -9.64 -13.89 -11.58
C SER A 415 -8.58 -13.02 -10.91
N CYS A 416 -7.39 -13.56 -10.72
CA CYS A 416 -6.28 -12.77 -10.18
C CYS A 416 -5.95 -11.54 -11.03
N SER A 417 -6.05 -11.67 -12.35
CA SER A 417 -5.85 -10.52 -13.25
C SER A 417 -6.83 -9.39 -12.97
N SER A 418 -8.12 -9.68 -12.87
CA SER A 418 -9.17 -8.70 -12.58
C SER A 418 -9.01 -8.09 -11.19
N PHE A 419 -8.72 -8.92 -10.18
CA PHE A 419 -8.47 -8.46 -8.83
C PHE A 419 -7.31 -7.47 -8.75
N GLU A 420 -6.16 -7.82 -9.36
CA GLU A 420 -4.93 -7.01 -9.31
C GLU A 420 -5.04 -5.72 -10.15
N SER A 421 -5.68 -5.80 -11.32
CA SER A 421 -5.73 -4.65 -12.23
C SER A 421 -6.90 -3.69 -11.96
N THR A 422 -7.97 -4.16 -11.30
CA THR A 422 -9.22 -3.40 -11.23
C THR A 422 -9.80 -3.38 -9.81
N THR A 423 -10.14 -4.54 -9.26
CA THR A 423 -10.97 -4.60 -8.04
C THR A 423 -10.24 -4.02 -6.84
N TYR A 424 -9.01 -4.45 -6.56
CA TYR A 424 -8.24 -3.92 -5.45
C TYR A 424 -7.78 -2.46 -5.67
N PRO A 425 -7.19 -2.08 -6.82
CA PRO A 425 -6.78 -0.70 -7.08
C PRO A 425 -7.93 0.33 -6.99
N ASN A 426 -9.13 -0.04 -7.43
CA ASN A 426 -10.28 0.87 -7.36
C ASN A 426 -10.82 1.03 -5.92
N ASN A 427 -10.81 -0.03 -5.12
CA ASN A 427 -11.35 0.02 -3.75
C ASN A 427 -10.36 0.58 -2.72
N LEU A 428 -9.05 0.48 -2.93
CA LEU A 428 -8.05 1.00 -1.99
C LEU A 428 -8.23 2.49 -1.67
N PRO A 429 -8.40 3.41 -2.67
CA PRO A 429 -8.63 4.82 -2.36
C PRO A 429 -9.92 5.10 -1.59
N ALA A 430 -10.99 4.33 -1.84
CA ALA A 430 -12.24 4.45 -1.10
C ALA A 430 -12.07 4.06 0.39
N LEU A 431 -11.32 2.99 0.67
CA LEU A 431 -10.99 2.57 2.04
C LEU A 431 -10.09 3.58 2.76
N LEU A 432 -9.14 4.18 2.04
CA LEU A 432 -8.30 5.26 2.59
C LEU A 432 -9.15 6.51 2.92
N PHE A 433 -10.10 6.87 2.06
CA PHE A 433 -11.03 7.97 2.34
C PHE A 433 -11.92 7.66 3.55
N ALA A 434 -12.39 6.42 3.70
CA ALA A 434 -13.15 5.99 4.87
C ALA A 434 -12.34 6.20 6.17
N PHE A 435 -11.05 5.89 6.14
CA PHE A 435 -10.18 6.11 7.29
C PHE A 435 -10.00 7.61 7.60
N LYS A 436 -9.79 8.45 6.58
CA LYS A 436 -9.75 9.92 6.74
C LYS A 436 -11.05 10.50 7.32
N ALA A 437 -12.20 9.97 6.89
CA ALA A 437 -13.51 10.44 7.33
C ALA A 437 -13.89 10.00 8.76
N ALA A 438 -13.22 9.01 9.35
CA ALA A 438 -13.63 8.36 10.59
C ALA A 438 -13.79 9.29 11.80
N ARG A 439 -13.20 10.48 11.78
CA ARG A 439 -13.36 11.46 12.86
C ARG A 439 -14.73 12.17 12.84
N ARG A 440 -15.24 12.47 11.65
CA ARG A 440 -16.49 13.22 11.44
C ARG A 440 -17.21 12.75 10.16
N PRO A 441 -17.68 11.47 10.12
CA PRO A 441 -18.22 10.89 8.91
C PRO A 441 -19.51 11.55 8.42
N TYR A 442 -20.24 12.25 9.29
CA TYR A 442 -21.47 12.99 8.97
C TYR A 442 -21.24 14.47 8.63
N GLN A 443 -20.00 14.96 8.68
CA GLN A 443 -19.69 16.38 8.41
C GLN A 443 -18.64 16.55 7.30
N ASN A 444 -17.45 15.95 7.49
CA ASN A 444 -16.31 16.21 6.60
C ASN A 444 -16.54 15.76 5.14
N PRO A 445 -17.29 14.68 4.83
CA PRO A 445 -17.51 14.30 3.45
C PRO A 445 -18.31 15.31 2.62
N ALA A 446 -19.06 16.19 3.25
CA ALA A 446 -19.77 17.28 2.57
C ALA A 446 -18.86 18.44 2.13
N GLY A 447 -17.62 18.48 2.59
CA GLY A 447 -16.64 19.48 2.20
C GLY A 447 -15.72 19.01 1.06
N PRO A 448 -14.94 19.96 0.47
CA PRO A 448 -14.04 19.67 -0.63
C PRO A 448 -12.84 18.83 -0.20
N ASP A 449 -12.41 17.91 -1.06
CA ASP A 449 -11.16 17.19 -0.88
C ASP A 449 -9.98 18.11 -1.15
N SER A 450 -8.92 17.96 -0.35
CA SER A 450 -7.62 18.56 -0.63
C SER A 450 -6.70 17.46 -1.20
N SER A 451 -6.13 17.68 -2.37
CA SER A 451 -5.32 16.70 -3.09
C SER A 451 -4.05 17.32 -3.65
N TYR A 452 -3.10 16.50 -4.12
CA TYR A 452 -1.83 16.92 -4.70
C TYR A 452 -1.06 17.92 -3.82
N VAL A 453 -1.10 17.72 -2.50
CA VAL A 453 -0.40 18.58 -1.54
C VAL A 453 1.10 18.43 -1.74
N SER A 454 1.79 19.54 -2.01
CA SER A 454 3.22 19.55 -2.30
C SER A 454 3.91 20.76 -1.66
N ALA A 455 5.05 20.53 -1.05
CA ALA A 455 5.96 21.55 -0.52
C ALA A 455 7.21 21.64 -1.42
N LEU A 456 7.52 22.80 -1.96
CA LEU A 456 8.63 23.00 -2.88
C LEU A 456 9.52 24.18 -2.42
N PRO A 457 10.83 23.91 -2.12
CA PRO A 457 11.48 22.59 -2.06
C PRO A 457 10.93 21.73 -0.91
N ALA A 458 10.98 20.40 -1.07
CA ALA A 458 10.56 19.47 -0.02
C ALA A 458 11.51 19.46 1.20
N ALA A 459 12.73 19.97 1.02
CA ALA A 459 13.71 20.18 2.08
C ALA A 459 14.26 21.61 2.00
N ALA A 460 14.31 22.32 3.13
CA ALA A 460 14.72 23.72 3.19
C ALA A 460 15.58 24.00 4.42
N ASN A 461 16.43 25.03 4.34
CA ASN A 461 17.12 25.56 5.52
C ASN A 461 16.16 26.41 6.36
N PRO A 462 16.41 26.57 7.68
CA PRO A 462 15.62 27.49 8.49
C PRO A 462 15.63 28.90 7.93
N GLY A 463 14.43 29.49 7.74
CA GLY A 463 14.23 30.81 7.14
C GLY A 463 14.20 30.84 5.61
N GLU A 464 14.40 29.72 4.93
CA GLU A 464 14.17 29.59 3.50
C GLU A 464 12.67 29.41 3.22
N PRO A 465 12.03 30.26 2.38
CA PRO A 465 10.59 30.14 2.12
C PRO A 465 10.30 28.89 1.27
N VAL A 466 9.26 28.16 1.62
CA VAL A 466 8.79 26.97 0.90
C VAL A 466 7.42 27.27 0.30
N LEU A 467 7.24 27.02 -1.00
CA LEU A 467 5.94 27.11 -1.65
C LEU A 467 5.13 25.86 -1.36
N LEU A 468 4.00 26.01 -0.67
CA LEU A 468 2.99 24.96 -0.49
C LEU A 468 1.92 25.11 -1.54
N THR A 469 1.59 24.05 -2.25
CA THR A 469 0.52 23.98 -3.24
C THR A 469 -0.40 22.80 -2.99
N ALA A 470 -1.67 22.91 -3.36
CA ALA A 470 -2.63 21.81 -3.37
C ALA A 470 -3.78 22.12 -4.34
N THR A 471 -4.67 21.14 -4.55
CA THR A 471 -5.95 21.32 -5.24
C THR A 471 -7.08 21.08 -4.25
N ALA A 472 -7.98 22.04 -4.12
CA ALA A 472 -9.24 21.93 -3.40
C ALA A 472 -10.33 21.55 -4.40
N ASP A 473 -11.04 20.43 -4.21
CA ASP A 473 -12.03 19.94 -5.17
C ASP A 473 -13.31 19.46 -4.47
N ASP A 474 -14.42 20.12 -4.77
CA ASP A 474 -15.76 19.79 -4.28
C ASP A 474 -16.57 18.98 -5.30
N THR A 475 -15.92 18.36 -6.28
CA THR A 475 -16.59 17.56 -7.33
C THR A 475 -16.40 16.05 -7.20
N HIS A 476 -15.61 15.60 -6.24
CA HIS A 476 -15.28 14.19 -6.04
C HIS A 476 -16.45 13.39 -5.43
N TYR A 477 -17.56 13.29 -6.18
CA TYR A 477 -18.72 12.49 -5.81
C TYR A 477 -19.22 11.66 -7.01
N ASN A 478 -19.66 10.44 -6.76
CA ASN A 478 -20.42 9.66 -7.73
C ASN A 478 -21.92 10.01 -7.60
N GLY A 479 -22.53 10.49 -8.71
CA GLY A 479 -23.96 10.80 -8.76
C GLY A 479 -24.30 12.25 -8.44
N GLY A 480 -25.55 12.50 -8.01
CA GLY A 480 -26.17 13.81 -7.94
C GLY A 480 -25.91 14.62 -6.67
N GLU A 481 -24.71 14.57 -6.09
CA GLU A 481 -24.37 15.44 -4.94
C GLU A 481 -24.34 16.90 -5.36
N PRO A 482 -24.94 17.83 -4.57
CA PRO A 482 -24.82 19.25 -4.84
C PRO A 482 -23.41 19.74 -4.50
N THR A 483 -22.64 20.08 -5.52
CA THR A 483 -21.26 20.57 -5.40
C THR A 483 -21.23 22.10 -5.27
N GLN A 484 -20.29 22.62 -4.50
CA GLN A 484 -20.19 24.01 -4.09
C GLN A 484 -18.88 24.66 -4.58
N ASN A 485 -18.83 25.97 -4.66
CA ASN A 485 -17.56 26.67 -4.87
C ASN A 485 -16.72 26.61 -3.59
N ILE A 486 -15.42 26.58 -3.77
CA ILE A 486 -14.47 26.72 -2.66
C ILE A 486 -14.59 28.13 -2.07
N ALA A 487 -14.51 28.24 -0.75
CA ALA A 487 -14.59 29.52 -0.04
C ALA A 487 -13.32 29.85 0.72
N GLU A 488 -12.60 28.86 1.20
CA GLU A 488 -11.43 29.04 2.06
C GLU A 488 -10.53 27.80 2.01
N ALA A 489 -9.25 28.01 2.20
CA ALA A 489 -8.30 26.91 2.43
C ALA A 489 -7.27 27.34 3.48
N ARG A 490 -6.73 26.38 4.22
CA ARG A 490 -5.72 26.61 5.25
C ARG A 490 -4.76 25.44 5.38
N PHE A 491 -3.60 25.71 5.97
CA PHE A 491 -2.68 24.67 6.38
C PHE A 491 -2.31 24.77 7.85
N SER A 492 -1.81 23.69 8.41
CA SER A 492 -1.17 23.64 9.73
C SER A 492 0.09 22.78 9.68
N ILE A 493 0.94 22.95 10.68
CA ILE A 493 2.27 22.27 10.75
C ILE A 493 2.27 21.37 11.98
N ASP A 494 2.73 20.12 11.79
CA ASP A 494 2.90 19.06 12.78
C ASP A 494 1.62 18.56 13.47
N ASN A 495 0.62 19.39 13.60
CA ASN A 495 -0.65 18.99 14.18
C ASN A 495 -1.81 19.36 13.26
N PRO A 496 -2.78 18.48 13.06
CA PRO A 496 -4.00 18.82 12.33
C PRO A 496 -4.84 19.84 13.07
N SER A 497 -5.66 20.59 12.35
CA SER A 497 -6.39 21.76 12.86
C SER A 497 -7.32 21.52 14.03
N TRP A 498 -7.77 20.29 14.25
CA TRP A 498 -8.67 19.91 15.36
C TRP A 498 -7.95 19.63 16.69
N ILE A 499 -6.63 19.62 16.70
CA ILE A 499 -5.86 19.49 17.94
C ILE A 499 -5.83 20.86 18.63
N THR A 500 -6.07 20.84 19.93
CA THR A 500 -6.12 22.07 20.74
C THR A 500 -4.80 22.86 20.59
N ASP A 501 -4.93 24.18 20.46
CA ASP A 501 -3.81 25.13 20.30
C ASP A 501 -3.04 25.03 18.96
N THR A 502 -3.51 24.24 17.99
CA THR A 502 -2.92 24.21 16.64
C THR A 502 -3.14 25.56 15.93
N VAL A 503 -2.04 26.15 15.46
CA VAL A 503 -2.07 27.34 14.63
C VAL A 503 -2.36 26.95 13.19
N THR A 504 -3.37 27.58 12.58
CA THR A 504 -3.67 27.43 11.15
C THR A 504 -3.31 28.69 10.39
N TYR A 505 -2.85 28.52 9.17
CA TYR A 505 -2.42 29.59 8.26
C TYR A 505 -3.30 29.58 7.02
N PRO A 506 -3.76 30.74 6.52
CA PRO A 506 -4.58 30.79 5.31
C PRO A 506 -3.77 30.43 4.06
N MET A 507 -4.45 29.78 3.11
CA MET A 507 -3.98 29.61 1.73
C MET A 507 -4.82 30.50 0.81
N SER A 508 -4.29 30.87 -0.33
CA SER A 508 -4.95 31.67 -1.36
C SER A 508 -5.23 30.81 -2.59
N ALA A 509 -6.27 31.13 -3.35
CA ALA A 509 -6.43 30.60 -4.69
C ALA A 509 -5.29 31.14 -5.58
N SER A 510 -4.67 30.28 -6.38
CA SER A 510 -3.51 30.64 -7.22
C SER A 510 -3.87 31.66 -8.31
N ASP A 511 -5.13 31.73 -8.72
CA ASP A 511 -5.64 32.75 -9.66
C ASP A 511 -6.09 34.06 -8.96
N GLY A 512 -6.03 34.09 -7.62
CA GLY A 512 -6.34 35.25 -6.77
C GLY A 512 -7.76 35.31 -6.24
N SER A 513 -8.64 34.34 -6.54
CA SER A 513 -10.03 34.35 -6.04
C SER A 513 -10.66 32.97 -5.95
N PHE A 514 -11.27 32.65 -4.81
CA PHE A 514 -12.09 31.44 -4.64
C PHE A 514 -13.44 31.64 -5.34
N ASN A 515 -13.64 31.08 -6.53
CA ASN A 515 -14.83 31.30 -7.34
C ASN A 515 -15.32 30.07 -8.13
N THR A 516 -14.62 28.95 -8.04
CA THR A 516 -14.96 27.70 -8.70
C THR A 516 -15.05 26.53 -7.71
N LYS A 517 -15.54 25.37 -8.20
CA LYS A 517 -15.66 24.14 -7.42
C LYS A 517 -14.34 23.40 -7.27
N VAL A 518 -13.40 23.70 -8.14
CA VAL A 518 -12.04 23.16 -8.16
C VAL A 518 -11.09 24.35 -8.19
N GLU A 519 -10.24 24.48 -7.20
CA GLU A 519 -9.29 25.58 -7.05
C GLU A 519 -7.89 25.04 -6.80
N ASN A 520 -6.92 25.56 -7.54
CA ASN A 520 -5.52 25.42 -7.15
C ASN A 520 -5.23 26.43 -6.05
N ILE A 521 -4.69 25.96 -4.95
CA ILE A 521 -4.44 26.75 -3.75
C ILE A 521 -2.97 26.77 -3.41
N GLU A 522 -2.49 27.91 -2.88
CA GLU A 522 -1.09 28.09 -2.56
C GLU A 522 -0.86 28.93 -1.30
N ALA A 523 0.28 28.69 -0.67
CA ALA A 523 0.79 29.52 0.43
C ALA A 523 2.31 29.46 0.47
N THR A 524 2.94 30.40 1.14
CA THR A 524 4.37 30.32 1.48
C THR A 524 4.50 29.93 2.95
N ILE A 525 5.19 28.83 3.20
CA ILE A 525 5.56 28.41 4.55
C ILE A 525 6.79 29.21 4.98
N ASP A 526 6.67 29.92 6.11
CA ASP A 526 7.81 30.51 6.79
C ASP A 526 8.49 29.43 7.65
N THR A 527 9.67 29.03 7.27
CA THR A 527 10.47 28.00 7.97
C THR A 527 11.29 28.56 9.12
N THR A 528 11.24 29.89 9.37
CA THR A 528 11.91 30.52 10.50
C THR A 528 11.34 30.00 11.82
N GLY A 529 12.18 29.33 12.61
CA GLY A 529 11.76 28.77 13.89
C GLY A 529 11.17 27.37 13.84
N LEU A 530 11.08 26.74 12.65
CA LEU A 530 10.86 25.29 12.57
C LEU A 530 12.13 24.57 13.03
N THR A 531 11.93 23.49 13.78
CA THR A 531 13.04 22.65 14.24
C THR A 531 13.63 21.82 13.10
N ALA A 532 14.91 21.42 13.23
CA ALA A 532 15.48 20.48 12.27
C ALA A 532 14.73 19.14 12.31
N GLY A 533 14.52 18.55 11.14
CA GLY A 533 13.84 17.27 10.99
C GLY A 533 12.61 17.31 10.09
N ARG A 534 11.80 16.26 10.15
CA ARG A 534 10.58 16.14 9.38
C ARG A 534 9.41 16.87 10.04
N HIS A 535 8.69 17.66 9.27
CA HIS A 535 7.43 18.28 9.64
C HIS A 535 6.31 17.76 8.75
N THR A 536 5.12 17.54 9.30
CA THR A 536 3.93 17.18 8.53
C THR A 536 3.09 18.43 8.29
N ILE A 537 2.84 18.75 7.04
CA ILE A 537 2.02 19.89 6.63
C ILE A 537 0.63 19.39 6.26
N PHE A 538 -0.38 19.78 7.00
CA PHE A 538 -1.78 19.44 6.76
C PHE A 538 -2.45 20.56 5.95
N VAL A 539 -3.22 20.19 4.94
CA VAL A 539 -4.02 21.11 4.12
C VAL A 539 -5.47 20.67 4.17
N GLU A 540 -6.37 21.60 4.40
CA GLU A 540 -7.81 21.40 4.36
C GLU A 540 -8.52 22.59 3.72
N SER A 541 -9.62 22.31 3.02
CA SER A 541 -10.37 23.27 2.25
C SER A 541 -11.84 23.31 2.71
N LYS A 542 -12.50 24.43 2.49
CA LYS A 542 -13.89 24.69 2.90
C LYS A 542 -14.71 25.23 1.75
N ASP A 543 -15.95 24.76 1.62
CA ASP A 543 -16.91 25.25 0.65
C ASP A 543 -17.67 26.51 1.13
N VAL A 544 -18.51 27.07 0.25
CA VAL A 544 -19.35 28.24 0.58
C VAL A 544 -20.47 27.93 1.58
N ASN A 545 -20.78 26.65 1.84
CA ASN A 545 -21.76 26.23 2.86
C ASN A 545 -21.10 26.03 4.23
N ASN A 546 -19.79 26.32 4.36
CA ASN A 546 -18.96 26.17 5.54
C ASN A 546 -18.62 24.72 5.91
N ASN A 547 -18.68 23.79 4.97
CA ASN A 547 -18.23 22.43 5.19
C ASN A 547 -16.71 22.33 4.98
N TRP A 548 -15.97 21.95 6.01
CA TRP A 548 -14.58 21.58 5.92
C TRP A 548 -14.45 20.14 5.49
N GLY A 549 -13.64 19.88 4.45
CA GLY A 549 -13.33 18.54 3.99
C GLY A 549 -12.37 17.80 4.90
N VAL A 550 -11.99 16.59 4.49
CA VAL A 550 -10.93 15.81 5.14
C VAL A 550 -9.57 16.41 4.79
N PRO A 551 -8.61 16.47 5.73
CA PRO A 551 -7.27 16.94 5.41
C PRO A 551 -6.50 15.95 4.54
N SER A 552 -5.57 16.49 3.75
CA SER A 552 -4.47 15.76 3.17
C SER A 552 -3.16 16.41 3.57
N SER A 553 -2.05 15.70 3.42
CA SER A 553 -0.78 16.17 3.95
C SER A 553 0.40 15.98 3.01
N THR A 554 1.50 16.64 3.34
CA THR A 554 2.82 16.42 2.75
C THR A 554 3.90 16.53 3.81
N PHE A 555 5.09 15.98 3.55
CA PHE A 555 6.25 16.18 4.41
C PHE A 555 7.06 17.40 3.95
N LEU A 556 7.56 18.15 4.92
CA LEU A 556 8.58 19.17 4.77
C LEU A 556 9.75 18.84 5.68
N TYR A 557 10.95 18.86 5.14
CA TYR A 557 12.17 18.57 5.89
C TYR A 557 12.96 19.84 6.13
N ILE A 558 13.26 20.14 7.39
CA ILE A 558 14.14 21.26 7.75
C ILE A 558 15.55 20.73 7.96
N ILE A 559 16.49 21.25 7.15
CA ILE A 559 17.90 20.87 7.15
C ILE A 559 18.64 21.81 8.09
N GLU A 560 19.34 21.27 9.09
CA GLU A 560 20.17 22.07 9.98
C GLU A 560 21.61 22.15 9.45
N PRO A 561 22.08 23.32 8.96
CA PRO A 561 23.43 23.45 8.41
C PRO A 561 24.51 23.07 9.43
N GLY A 562 25.44 22.20 9.02
CA GLY A 562 26.54 21.71 9.85
C GLY A 562 26.17 20.60 10.85
N VAL A 563 24.89 20.21 10.92
CA VAL A 563 24.39 19.06 11.69
C VAL A 563 23.90 17.97 10.76
N SER A 564 23.06 18.32 9.79
CA SER A 564 22.49 17.38 8.84
C SER A 564 23.59 16.71 7.99
N PRO A 565 23.47 15.38 7.72
CA PRO A 565 24.49 14.66 6.98
C PRO A 565 24.55 15.11 5.53
N VAL A 566 25.74 14.93 4.95
CA VAL A 566 26.00 15.20 3.54
C VAL A 566 26.31 13.87 2.83
N ILE A 567 25.65 13.61 1.72
CA ILE A 567 26.04 12.53 0.82
C ILE A 567 26.74 13.18 -0.38
N GLU A 568 27.96 12.72 -0.66
CA GLU A 568 28.78 13.25 -1.75
C GLU A 568 29.46 12.13 -2.53
N GLY A 569 29.93 12.42 -3.72
CA GLY A 569 30.65 11.44 -4.53
C GLY A 569 30.87 11.91 -5.94
N TYR A 570 31.20 10.97 -6.81
CA TYR A 570 31.42 11.21 -8.23
C TYR A 570 30.59 10.27 -9.07
N VAL A 571 30.09 10.78 -10.20
CA VAL A 571 29.47 9.95 -11.24
C VAL A 571 30.34 9.98 -12.46
N ARG A 572 30.74 8.80 -12.95
CA ARG A 572 31.71 8.65 -14.04
C ARG A 572 31.30 7.54 -15.00
N GLU A 573 31.77 7.61 -16.24
CA GLU A 573 31.62 6.53 -17.19
C GLU A 573 32.50 5.35 -16.77
N ALA A 574 31.91 4.17 -16.69
CA ALA A 574 32.62 2.94 -16.40
C ALA A 574 33.67 2.64 -17.47
N GLY A 575 34.89 2.31 -17.04
CA GLY A 575 36.01 1.99 -17.90
C GLY A 575 36.82 3.18 -18.40
N SER A 576 36.21 4.27 -18.79
CA SER A 576 36.93 5.47 -19.23
C SER A 576 37.25 6.46 -18.12
N ASN A 577 36.52 6.35 -16.99
CA ASN A 577 36.56 7.26 -15.85
C ASN A 577 36.27 8.74 -16.21
N ILE A 578 35.58 8.95 -17.33
CA ILE A 578 35.19 10.30 -17.79
C ILE A 578 34.05 10.81 -16.89
N PRO A 579 34.15 12.05 -16.37
CA PRO A 579 33.08 12.66 -15.59
C PRO A 579 31.76 12.71 -16.38
N LEU A 580 30.65 12.39 -15.73
CA LEU A 580 29.33 12.45 -16.35
C LEU A 580 28.48 13.58 -15.75
N ALA A 581 27.72 14.25 -16.63
CA ALA A 581 26.60 15.08 -16.23
C ALA A 581 25.45 14.13 -15.88
N ALA A 582 25.13 13.99 -14.61
CA ALA A 582 24.18 13.03 -14.09
C ALA A 582 23.28 13.65 -13.02
N ASP A 583 22.09 13.12 -12.89
CA ASP A 583 21.19 13.37 -11.78
C ASP A 583 21.43 12.30 -10.72
N VAL A 584 21.53 12.70 -9.45
CA VAL A 584 21.66 11.78 -8.30
C VAL A 584 20.50 12.03 -7.36
N THR A 585 19.74 10.99 -7.06
CA THR A 585 18.59 11.05 -6.19
C THR A 585 18.75 10.15 -4.97
N ALA A 586 18.19 10.57 -3.83
CA ALA A 586 18.13 9.84 -2.58
C ALA A 586 16.76 10.06 -1.93
N GLY A 587 15.75 9.28 -2.33
CA GLY A 587 14.36 9.50 -1.96
C GLY A 587 13.84 10.85 -2.45
N LEU A 588 13.50 11.76 -1.53
CA LEU A 588 13.02 13.11 -1.86
C LEU A 588 14.16 14.11 -2.15
N PHE A 589 15.40 13.73 -1.91
CA PHE A 589 16.56 14.58 -2.15
C PHE A 589 17.15 14.30 -3.52
N ALA A 590 17.52 15.35 -4.24
CA ALA A 590 18.12 15.25 -5.55
C ALA A 590 19.20 16.32 -5.73
N THR A 591 20.19 16.00 -6.52
CA THR A 591 21.24 16.94 -6.94
C THR A 591 21.73 16.55 -8.32
N THR A 592 22.45 17.47 -8.99
CA THR A 592 23.12 17.19 -10.25
C THR A 592 24.64 17.23 -10.07
N THR A 593 25.35 16.46 -10.86
CA THR A 593 26.82 16.51 -10.85
C THR A 593 27.35 17.76 -11.53
N ASP A 594 28.53 18.22 -11.12
CA ASP A 594 29.35 19.15 -11.92
C ASP A 594 29.85 18.40 -13.15
N PRO A 595 29.48 18.82 -14.38
CA PRO A 595 29.84 18.09 -15.60
C PRO A 595 31.35 18.01 -15.87
N ALA A 596 32.17 18.92 -15.28
CA ALA A 596 33.61 18.94 -15.49
C ALA A 596 34.34 17.94 -14.58
N THR A 597 33.81 17.66 -13.42
CA THR A 597 34.45 16.80 -12.41
C THR A 597 33.66 15.51 -12.13
N GLY A 598 32.37 15.48 -12.44
CA GLY A 598 31.45 14.42 -12.04
C GLY A 598 31.03 14.48 -10.58
N TYR A 599 31.51 15.45 -9.81
CA TYR A 599 31.24 15.57 -8.39
C TYR A 599 29.82 15.99 -8.11
N TYR A 600 29.20 15.35 -7.12
CA TYR A 600 27.91 15.77 -6.55
C TYR A 600 28.01 15.87 -5.03
N SER A 601 27.13 16.67 -4.45
CA SER A 601 26.96 16.77 -3.01
C SER A 601 25.49 17.15 -2.73
N MET A 602 24.86 16.46 -1.77
CA MET A 602 23.53 16.78 -1.28
C MET A 602 23.48 16.69 0.24
N THR A 603 22.84 17.65 0.87
CA THR A 603 22.54 17.59 2.28
C THR A 603 21.18 16.88 2.45
N VAL A 604 21.13 15.87 3.31
CA VAL A 604 19.93 15.08 3.57
C VAL A 604 19.61 15.13 5.07
N ILE A 605 18.48 14.57 5.51
CA ILE A 605 18.24 14.34 6.94
C ILE A 605 18.89 13.02 7.39
N SER A 606 19.03 12.80 8.67
CA SER A 606 19.49 11.50 9.21
C SER A 606 18.52 10.38 8.79
N GLY A 607 19.06 9.31 8.18
CA GLY A 607 18.23 8.21 7.67
C GLY A 607 19.02 7.22 6.82
N THR A 608 18.30 6.23 6.27
CA THR A 608 18.83 5.25 5.32
C THR A 608 18.26 5.53 3.94
N TYR A 609 19.10 5.55 2.93
CA TYR A 609 18.75 5.94 1.58
C TYR A 609 19.13 4.88 0.56
N ASP A 610 18.26 4.70 -0.43
CA ASP A 610 18.62 4.09 -1.70
C ASP A 610 18.92 5.23 -2.68
N LEU A 611 20.13 5.25 -3.23
CA LEU A 611 20.57 6.26 -4.18
C LEU A 611 20.46 5.72 -5.60
N VAL A 612 20.11 6.61 -6.53
CA VAL A 612 20.12 6.34 -7.97
C VAL A 612 20.91 7.44 -8.67
N ALA A 613 21.83 7.06 -9.53
CA ALA A 613 22.54 7.98 -10.43
C ALA A 613 22.13 7.67 -11.88
N GLU A 614 21.68 8.69 -12.61
CA GLU A 614 21.22 8.58 -13.99
C GLU A 614 21.91 9.59 -14.91
N ALA A 615 22.33 9.16 -16.08
CA ALA A 615 22.90 10.02 -17.11
C ALA A 615 22.39 9.63 -18.50
N ALA A 616 22.27 10.60 -19.40
CA ALA A 616 21.77 10.36 -20.75
C ALA A 616 22.68 9.38 -21.51
N ASN A 617 22.10 8.33 -22.10
CA ASN A 617 22.76 7.24 -22.84
C ASN A 617 23.55 6.25 -21.96
N PHE A 618 23.36 6.28 -20.64
CA PHE A 618 23.97 5.34 -19.71
C PHE A 618 22.91 4.58 -18.94
N SER A 619 23.26 3.36 -18.51
CA SER A 619 22.40 2.62 -17.60
C SER A 619 22.41 3.25 -16.21
N PRO A 620 21.26 3.31 -15.50
CA PRO A 620 21.23 3.76 -14.11
C PRO A 620 22.14 2.92 -13.20
N ALA A 621 22.74 3.57 -12.21
CA ALA A 621 23.46 2.89 -11.14
C ALA A 621 22.76 3.10 -9.82
N TYR A 622 22.72 2.04 -9.00
CA TYR A 622 21.98 1.99 -7.73
C TYR A 622 22.93 1.72 -6.57
N ALA A 623 22.72 2.40 -5.44
CA ALA A 623 23.36 2.09 -4.17
C ALA A 623 22.29 2.02 -3.09
N LYS A 624 22.11 0.85 -2.46
CA LYS A 624 21.03 0.60 -1.50
C LYS A 624 21.52 0.64 -0.07
N GLY A 625 20.65 1.10 0.84
CA GLY A 625 20.89 1.03 2.27
C GLY A 625 21.99 1.96 2.76
N ILE A 626 22.22 3.10 2.12
CA ILE A 626 23.21 4.08 2.52
C ILE A 626 22.74 4.80 3.79
N VAL A 627 23.41 4.57 4.89
CA VAL A 627 23.10 5.20 6.18
C VAL A 627 23.81 6.54 6.28
N ALA A 628 23.04 7.61 6.45
CA ALA A 628 23.54 8.97 6.66
C ALA A 628 23.08 9.47 8.03
N GLU A 629 24.02 9.72 8.94
CA GLU A 629 23.73 10.20 10.30
C GLU A 629 24.20 11.65 10.47
N ASN A 630 23.58 12.36 11.42
CA ASN A 630 23.95 13.74 11.73
C ASN A 630 25.46 13.88 11.95
N TYR A 631 26.02 14.98 11.51
CA TYR A 631 27.45 15.32 11.54
C TYR A 631 28.35 14.44 10.65
N GLN A 632 27.78 13.59 9.77
CA GLN A 632 28.55 12.74 8.87
C GLN A 632 28.53 13.27 7.43
N THR A 633 29.64 13.03 6.73
CA THR A 633 29.71 13.06 5.28
C THR A 633 29.90 11.63 4.80
N VAL A 634 28.94 11.13 4.02
CA VAL A 634 28.97 9.78 3.46
C VAL A 634 29.37 9.91 1.99
N ARG A 635 30.39 9.14 1.59
CA ARG A 635 30.82 9.11 0.20
C ARG A 635 30.20 7.91 -0.52
N GLN A 636 29.56 8.17 -1.67
CA GLN A 636 29.06 7.19 -2.59
C GLN A 636 29.41 7.58 -4.01
N ASP A 637 30.30 6.84 -4.65
CA ASP A 637 30.67 7.04 -6.06
C ASP A 637 29.85 6.11 -6.96
N PHE A 638 29.61 6.51 -8.22
CA PHE A 638 28.89 5.73 -9.22
C PHE A 638 29.69 5.63 -10.52
N SER A 639 29.72 4.42 -11.07
CA SER A 639 30.25 4.12 -12.40
C SER A 639 29.10 3.65 -13.28
N LEU A 640 28.75 4.41 -14.31
CA LEU A 640 27.65 4.14 -15.22
C LEU A 640 28.16 3.54 -16.53
N TYR A 641 27.56 2.43 -16.95
CA TYR A 641 27.88 1.80 -18.23
C TYR A 641 27.09 2.42 -19.37
N PRO A 642 27.70 2.68 -20.53
CA PRO A 642 26.96 3.07 -21.72
C PRO A 642 26.00 1.95 -22.14
N TYR A 643 24.85 2.30 -22.74
CA TYR A 643 23.97 1.31 -23.33
C TYR A 643 24.59 0.65 -24.55
N CYS A 644 24.38 -0.65 -24.69
CA CYS A 644 24.64 -1.40 -25.92
C CYS A 644 23.46 -2.36 -26.22
N SER A 645 23.36 -2.75 -27.48
CA SER A 645 22.37 -3.74 -27.91
C SER A 645 22.82 -5.14 -27.56
N ILE A 646 22.04 -5.82 -26.73
CA ILE A 646 22.27 -7.21 -26.31
C ILE A 646 21.65 -8.17 -27.33
N PHE A 647 20.51 -7.79 -27.91
CA PHE A 647 19.81 -8.55 -28.93
C PHE A 647 19.13 -7.61 -29.91
N THR A 648 19.11 -7.99 -31.20
CA THR A 648 18.41 -7.26 -32.27
C THR A 648 17.70 -8.25 -33.19
N ASP A 649 16.47 -7.96 -33.56
CA ASP A 649 15.67 -8.70 -34.53
C ASP A 649 14.89 -7.72 -35.41
N ASP A 650 15.31 -7.58 -36.65
CA ASP A 650 14.66 -6.78 -37.69
C ASP A 650 13.57 -7.57 -38.45
N VAL A 651 13.27 -8.78 -38.00
CA VAL A 651 12.29 -9.75 -38.54
C VAL A 651 12.56 -10.17 -39.98
N GLU A 652 13.60 -9.63 -40.65
CA GLU A 652 13.91 -9.89 -42.09
C GLU A 652 14.63 -11.23 -42.30
N ASN A 653 15.28 -11.76 -41.26
CA ASN A 653 16.06 -13.02 -41.32
C ASN A 653 15.30 -14.22 -40.78
N GLY A 654 13.97 -14.11 -40.68
CA GLY A 654 13.10 -15.13 -40.11
C GLY A 654 13.16 -15.17 -38.57
N ASN A 655 12.64 -16.21 -37.94
CA ASN A 655 12.58 -16.34 -36.50
C ASN A 655 13.98 -16.41 -35.87
N GLN A 656 14.36 -15.40 -35.09
CA GLN A 656 15.64 -15.23 -34.43
C GLN A 656 15.63 -15.79 -32.98
N GLY A 657 14.92 -16.88 -32.74
CA GLY A 657 14.92 -17.57 -31.44
C GLY A 657 13.64 -17.31 -30.61
N TRP A 658 12.62 -16.73 -31.22
CA TRP A 658 11.31 -16.55 -30.60
C TRP A 658 10.50 -17.85 -30.59
N THR A 659 9.79 -18.10 -29.51
CA THR A 659 8.77 -19.15 -29.42
C THR A 659 7.40 -18.50 -29.63
N ALA A 660 6.81 -18.75 -30.81
CA ALA A 660 5.52 -18.20 -31.19
C ALA A 660 4.39 -19.20 -30.92
N GLN A 661 3.45 -18.86 -30.06
CA GLN A 661 2.21 -19.61 -29.94
C GLN A 661 1.29 -19.29 -31.14
N SER A 662 0.75 -20.29 -31.80
CA SER A 662 -0.16 -20.07 -32.95
C SER A 662 -1.39 -19.27 -32.53
N PRO A 663 -1.77 -18.24 -33.29
CA PRO A 663 -1.38 -17.91 -34.66
C PRO A 663 -0.20 -16.92 -34.81
N TRP A 664 0.49 -16.48 -33.76
CA TRP A 664 1.67 -15.61 -33.94
C TRP A 664 2.56 -16.07 -35.08
N ALA A 665 2.82 -15.22 -36.03
CA ALA A 665 3.67 -15.54 -37.21
C ALA A 665 4.34 -14.29 -37.78
N ILE A 666 5.40 -14.49 -38.54
CA ILE A 666 6.01 -13.47 -39.37
C ILE A 666 5.11 -13.26 -40.59
N THR A 667 4.79 -11.98 -40.89
CA THR A 667 3.93 -11.58 -41.98
C THR A 667 4.63 -10.55 -42.88
N ALA A 668 4.22 -10.49 -44.17
CA ALA A 668 4.58 -9.43 -45.12
C ALA A 668 3.41 -8.49 -45.39
N GLU A 669 2.34 -8.53 -44.58
CA GLU A 669 1.15 -7.66 -44.75
C GLU A 669 1.48 -6.20 -44.49
N THR A 670 2.28 -5.94 -43.48
CA THR A 670 2.76 -4.61 -43.14
C THR A 670 4.07 -4.78 -42.35
N SER A 671 5.00 -3.84 -42.46
CA SER A 671 6.24 -3.84 -41.72
C SER A 671 6.75 -2.41 -41.51
N HIS A 672 7.58 -2.16 -40.51
CA HIS A 672 8.36 -0.95 -40.33
C HIS A 672 9.72 -1.07 -41.05
N SER A 673 10.47 -2.15 -40.83
CA SER A 673 11.63 -2.56 -41.60
C SER A 673 11.21 -3.15 -42.96
N PRO A 674 12.12 -3.42 -43.94
CA PRO A 674 11.71 -3.43 -45.32
C PRO A 674 10.61 -4.36 -45.76
N THR A 675 10.43 -5.55 -45.15
CA THR A 675 9.48 -6.53 -45.74
C THR A 675 8.66 -7.34 -44.75
N HIS A 676 9.03 -7.50 -43.49
CA HIS A 676 8.37 -8.40 -42.54
C HIS A 676 8.16 -7.79 -41.15
N SER A 677 7.16 -8.26 -40.46
CA SER A 677 6.91 -8.01 -39.03
C SER A 677 6.31 -9.23 -38.36
N TRP A 678 6.30 -9.30 -37.03
CA TRP A 678 5.50 -10.24 -36.27
C TRP A 678 4.06 -9.76 -36.14
N THR A 679 3.06 -10.69 -36.20
CA THR A 679 1.66 -10.40 -35.87
C THR A 679 1.02 -11.59 -35.15
N ASP A 680 0.05 -11.28 -34.28
CA ASP A 680 -0.82 -12.24 -33.60
C ASP A 680 -1.93 -12.79 -34.52
N SER A 681 -2.20 -12.13 -35.65
CA SER A 681 -3.38 -12.35 -36.50
C SER A 681 -3.04 -12.41 -38.00
N PRO A 682 -2.13 -13.28 -38.46
CA PRO A 682 -1.70 -13.34 -39.85
C PRO A 682 -2.86 -13.69 -40.79
N GLY A 683 -3.06 -12.84 -41.81
CA GLY A 683 -4.09 -13.04 -42.85
C GLY A 683 -5.47 -12.48 -42.51
N GLY A 684 -5.60 -11.65 -41.46
CA GLY A 684 -6.87 -11.02 -41.11
C GLY A 684 -7.01 -10.65 -39.63
N ASN A 685 -8.24 -10.55 -39.16
CA ASN A 685 -8.48 -10.20 -37.76
C ASN A 685 -8.14 -11.36 -36.80
N TYR A 686 -7.74 -11.03 -35.57
CA TYR A 686 -7.64 -12.00 -34.50
C TYR A 686 -9.03 -12.59 -34.18
N SER A 687 -9.06 -13.73 -33.47
CA SER A 687 -10.33 -14.37 -33.06
C SER A 687 -10.60 -14.09 -31.59
N ASP A 688 -11.85 -14.19 -31.18
CA ASP A 688 -12.29 -14.15 -29.78
C ASP A 688 -11.52 -15.16 -28.90
N TYR A 689 -11.42 -14.86 -27.61
CA TYR A 689 -10.81 -15.70 -26.57
C TYR A 689 -9.35 -16.08 -26.86
N ARG A 690 -8.55 -15.14 -27.35
CA ARG A 690 -7.12 -15.35 -27.50
C ARG A 690 -6.39 -15.11 -26.16
N ASP A 691 -5.41 -15.97 -25.94
CA ASP A 691 -4.42 -15.89 -24.86
C ASP A 691 -3.14 -16.52 -25.42
N ILE A 692 -2.33 -15.72 -26.12
CA ILE A 692 -1.23 -16.21 -26.97
C ILE A 692 -0.01 -15.30 -26.84
N SER A 693 1.19 -15.88 -26.89
CA SER A 693 2.44 -15.17 -26.68
C SER A 693 3.48 -15.41 -27.76
N LEU A 694 4.27 -14.38 -28.03
CA LEU A 694 5.54 -14.43 -28.73
C LEU A 694 6.66 -14.27 -27.68
N THR A 695 7.32 -15.36 -27.30
CA THR A 695 8.27 -15.41 -26.20
C THR A 695 9.72 -15.50 -26.72
N SER A 696 10.61 -14.68 -26.15
CA SER A 696 12.03 -14.67 -26.50
C SER A 696 12.76 -15.96 -26.06
N GLN A 697 13.93 -16.15 -26.62
CA GLN A 697 14.91 -17.06 -25.98
C GLN A 697 15.25 -16.59 -24.55
N THR A 698 15.91 -17.47 -23.77
CA THR A 698 16.42 -17.08 -22.46
C THR A 698 17.70 -16.24 -22.63
N PHE A 699 17.75 -15.10 -21.94
CA PHE A 699 18.90 -14.23 -21.87
C PHE A 699 19.60 -14.33 -20.51
N ASP A 700 20.90 -14.11 -20.51
CA ASP A 700 21.70 -13.89 -19.30
C ASP A 700 22.03 -12.41 -19.21
N PHE A 701 21.37 -11.73 -18.27
CA PHE A 701 21.62 -10.31 -17.99
C PHE A 701 22.51 -10.09 -16.76
N SER A 702 23.25 -11.16 -16.30
CA SER A 702 24.22 -10.99 -15.21
C SER A 702 25.23 -9.90 -15.55
N GLY A 703 25.30 -8.89 -14.68
CA GLY A 703 26.17 -7.73 -14.88
C GLY A 703 25.63 -6.65 -15.83
N TYR A 704 24.37 -6.75 -16.29
CA TYR A 704 23.70 -5.67 -17.01
C TYR A 704 22.66 -5.00 -16.12
N THR A 705 22.50 -3.68 -16.29
CA THR A 705 21.46 -2.86 -15.65
C THR A 705 20.76 -1.99 -16.67
N GLY A 706 19.60 -1.43 -16.31
CA GLY A 706 18.78 -0.62 -17.21
C GLY A 706 18.29 -1.40 -18.43
N ILE A 707 17.92 -2.67 -18.23
CA ILE A 707 17.41 -3.50 -19.32
C ILE A 707 16.13 -2.87 -19.88
N SER A 708 16.11 -2.70 -21.19
CA SER A 708 14.93 -2.19 -21.92
C SER A 708 14.71 -2.97 -23.21
N VAL A 709 13.44 -3.10 -23.61
CA VAL A 709 13.06 -3.53 -24.95
C VAL A 709 12.56 -2.33 -25.75
N ASN A 710 13.17 -2.10 -26.89
CA ASN A 710 12.77 -1.09 -27.85
C ASN A 710 12.22 -1.81 -29.08
N PHE A 711 11.06 -1.39 -29.56
CA PHE A 711 10.43 -2.02 -30.72
C PHE A 711 9.54 -1.04 -31.45
N TRP A 712 9.31 -1.30 -32.73
CA TRP A 712 8.29 -0.61 -33.49
C TRP A 712 7.03 -1.43 -33.47
N HIS A 713 5.87 -0.78 -33.27
CA HIS A 713 4.59 -1.45 -33.31
C HIS A 713 3.47 -0.59 -33.85
N LYS A 714 2.42 -1.27 -34.28
CA LYS A 714 1.10 -0.71 -34.52
C LYS A 714 0.05 -1.72 -34.10
N TYR A 715 -1.15 -1.28 -33.74
CA TYR A 715 -2.21 -2.17 -33.31
C TYR A 715 -3.60 -1.60 -33.60
N VAL A 716 -4.54 -2.50 -33.78
CA VAL A 716 -5.99 -2.22 -33.79
C VAL A 716 -6.66 -3.32 -32.99
N THR A 717 -7.14 -2.97 -31.80
CA THR A 717 -7.80 -3.88 -30.85
C THR A 717 -9.09 -3.26 -30.31
N GLU A 718 -9.93 -4.02 -29.64
CA GLU A 718 -11.08 -3.45 -28.93
C GLU A 718 -10.60 -2.72 -27.67
N GLN A 719 -10.89 -1.41 -27.61
CA GLN A 719 -10.45 -0.57 -26.50
C GLN A 719 -11.07 -1.00 -25.17
N GLY A 720 -10.23 -1.23 -24.16
CA GLY A 720 -10.63 -1.61 -22.81
C GLY A 720 -10.96 -3.10 -22.63
N TRP A 721 -10.82 -3.94 -23.68
CA TRP A 721 -11.16 -5.36 -23.62
C TRP A 721 -10.09 -6.28 -24.21
N ASP A 722 -9.47 -5.89 -25.32
CA ASP A 722 -8.43 -6.68 -26.00
C ASP A 722 -7.07 -5.99 -25.89
N PHE A 723 -6.06 -6.69 -25.35
CA PHE A 723 -4.78 -6.09 -24.98
C PHE A 723 -3.58 -6.82 -25.55
N GLY A 724 -2.57 -6.04 -25.96
CA GLY A 724 -1.21 -6.50 -26.12
C GLY A 724 -0.37 -6.11 -24.91
N TYR A 725 0.34 -7.05 -24.29
CA TYR A 725 1.21 -6.81 -23.14
C TYR A 725 2.68 -7.04 -23.48
N VAL A 726 3.56 -6.22 -22.92
CA VAL A 726 4.97 -6.56 -22.77
C VAL A 726 5.19 -7.11 -21.38
N GLU A 727 5.70 -8.32 -21.30
CA GLU A 727 5.91 -9.02 -20.04
C GLU A 727 7.30 -9.61 -19.94
N TYR A 728 7.79 -9.76 -18.70
CA TYR A 728 9.07 -10.39 -18.42
C TYR A 728 8.95 -11.53 -17.40
N ASN A 729 9.94 -12.44 -17.44
CA ASN A 729 10.08 -13.51 -16.47
C ASN A 729 11.55 -13.60 -16.03
N SER A 730 11.79 -13.43 -14.74
CA SER A 730 13.11 -13.60 -14.08
C SER A 730 13.21 -14.91 -13.29
N GLY A 731 12.29 -15.88 -13.55
CA GLY A 731 12.23 -17.18 -12.85
C GLY A 731 11.07 -17.31 -11.85
N ALA A 732 10.37 -16.22 -11.51
CA ALA A 732 9.24 -16.21 -10.56
C ALA A 732 7.86 -16.16 -11.25
N GLY A 733 7.80 -16.23 -12.58
CA GLY A 733 6.58 -16.10 -13.38
C GLY A 733 6.60 -14.87 -14.28
N TRP A 734 5.52 -14.65 -15.03
CA TRP A 734 5.39 -13.52 -15.94
C TRP A 734 4.82 -12.30 -15.23
N ASN A 735 5.44 -11.14 -15.48
CA ASN A 735 5.03 -9.85 -14.94
C ASN A 735 4.85 -8.86 -16.09
N ALA A 736 3.69 -8.21 -16.17
CA ALA A 736 3.44 -7.18 -17.17
C ALA A 736 4.11 -5.87 -16.78
N VAL A 737 4.72 -5.19 -17.79
CA VAL A 737 5.37 -3.88 -17.63
C VAL A 737 4.81 -2.82 -18.56
N ALA A 738 4.09 -3.21 -19.62
CA ALA A 738 3.36 -2.31 -20.50
C ALA A 738 2.16 -3.03 -21.11
N ASN A 739 1.12 -2.27 -21.45
CA ASN A 739 -0.04 -2.77 -22.17
C ASN A 739 -0.50 -1.77 -23.24
N TYR A 740 -1.14 -2.29 -24.29
CA TYR A 740 -1.59 -1.52 -25.46
C TYR A 740 -2.96 -2.01 -25.88
N ASP A 741 -3.90 -1.08 -26.07
CA ASP A 741 -5.25 -1.36 -26.56
C ASP A 741 -5.79 -0.22 -27.43
N GLY A 742 -6.87 -0.46 -28.16
CA GLY A 742 -7.53 0.50 -29.02
C GLY A 742 -6.90 0.63 -30.40
N ASN A 743 -6.62 1.84 -30.91
CA ASN A 743 -6.35 2.06 -32.32
C ASN A 743 -5.11 2.91 -32.56
N GLN A 744 -3.98 2.27 -32.83
CA GLN A 744 -2.71 2.87 -33.27
C GLN A 744 -2.34 2.31 -34.63
N THR A 745 -2.81 2.94 -35.70
CA THR A 745 -2.64 2.45 -37.09
C THR A 745 -1.29 2.82 -37.73
N SER A 746 -0.58 3.79 -37.19
CA SER A 746 0.76 4.17 -37.64
C SER A 746 1.81 3.46 -36.81
N TRP A 747 2.91 3.06 -37.43
CA TRP A 747 4.06 2.55 -36.72
C TRP A 747 4.62 3.62 -35.77
N ILE A 748 4.78 3.27 -34.51
CA ILE A 748 5.43 4.07 -33.46
C ILE A 748 6.53 3.25 -32.83
N GLN A 749 7.55 3.93 -32.35
CA GLN A 749 8.62 3.31 -31.57
C GLN A 749 8.31 3.44 -30.09
N GLU A 750 8.41 2.33 -29.39
CA GLU A 750 8.30 2.27 -27.93
C GLU A 750 9.60 1.82 -27.30
N GLN A 751 9.88 2.34 -26.10
CA GLN A 751 10.94 1.88 -25.21
C GLN A 751 10.32 1.52 -23.86
N VAL A 752 10.38 0.25 -23.52
CA VAL A 752 9.89 -0.26 -22.24
C VAL A 752 11.07 -0.64 -21.37
N LEU A 753 11.28 0.09 -20.27
CA LEU A 753 12.30 -0.23 -19.27
C LEU A 753 11.81 -1.38 -18.38
N ILE A 754 12.69 -2.35 -18.10
CA ILE A 754 12.35 -3.57 -17.34
C ILE A 754 13.34 -3.79 -16.19
N PRO A 755 13.28 -2.99 -15.10
CA PRO A 755 14.23 -3.08 -13.97
C PRO A 755 14.24 -4.46 -13.28
N GLY A 756 13.14 -5.21 -13.39
CA GLY A 756 13.05 -6.58 -12.86
C GLY A 756 13.94 -7.59 -13.55
N LEU A 757 14.58 -7.22 -14.67
CA LEU A 757 15.55 -8.06 -15.39
C LEU A 757 17.01 -7.69 -15.09
N ASP A 758 17.29 -6.61 -14.40
CA ASP A 758 18.63 -6.17 -14.07
C ASP A 758 19.37 -7.25 -13.26
N GLY A 759 20.52 -7.66 -13.75
CA GLY A 759 21.35 -8.70 -13.10
C GLY A 759 20.81 -10.13 -13.15
N GLN A 760 19.73 -10.43 -13.87
CA GLN A 760 19.09 -11.74 -13.87
C GLN A 760 19.77 -12.73 -14.86
N PRO A 761 20.21 -13.91 -14.40
CA PRO A 761 20.95 -14.86 -15.26
C PRO A 761 20.05 -15.69 -16.19
N ASN A 762 18.75 -15.79 -15.94
CA ASN A 762 17.80 -16.59 -16.72
C ASN A 762 16.52 -15.81 -16.95
N ALA A 763 16.54 -14.93 -17.92
CA ALA A 763 15.49 -13.96 -18.17
C ALA A 763 14.83 -14.16 -19.52
N GLN A 764 13.54 -13.91 -19.61
CA GLN A 764 12.79 -13.91 -20.86
C GLN A 764 11.87 -12.69 -20.93
N ILE A 765 11.60 -12.24 -22.16
CA ILE A 765 10.61 -11.21 -22.48
C ILE A 765 9.59 -11.84 -23.42
N ARG A 766 8.32 -11.47 -23.30
CA ARG A 766 7.30 -11.86 -24.26
C ARG A 766 6.37 -10.70 -24.62
N PHE A 767 5.86 -10.79 -25.83
CA PHE A 767 4.70 -10.03 -26.29
C PHE A 767 3.49 -10.95 -26.17
N HIS A 768 2.53 -10.58 -25.33
CA HIS A 768 1.39 -11.41 -24.99
C HIS A 768 0.10 -10.71 -25.42
N PHE A 769 -0.74 -11.41 -26.18
CA PHE A 769 -2.00 -10.86 -26.70
C PHE A 769 -3.19 -11.62 -26.10
N THR A 770 -4.18 -10.85 -25.61
CA THR A 770 -5.44 -11.39 -25.07
C THR A 770 -6.62 -10.74 -25.75
N SER A 771 -7.70 -11.51 -25.98
CA SER A 771 -8.97 -11.00 -26.47
C SER A 771 -10.16 -11.61 -25.75
N ASP A 772 -11.27 -10.84 -25.68
CA ASP A 772 -12.51 -11.28 -25.06
C ASP A 772 -13.44 -12.04 -26.03
N SER A 773 -14.75 -11.98 -25.84
CA SER A 773 -15.76 -12.78 -26.54
C SER A 773 -16.41 -12.11 -27.75
N ASN A 774 -16.00 -10.88 -28.07
CA ASN A 774 -16.62 -10.11 -29.15
C ASN A 774 -15.63 -9.12 -29.76
N THR A 775 -15.98 -8.50 -30.87
CA THR A 775 -15.22 -7.46 -31.57
C THR A 775 -13.79 -7.86 -31.95
N THR A 776 -13.57 -8.35 -33.14
CA THR A 776 -12.25 -8.72 -33.66
C THR A 776 -11.69 -7.68 -34.62
N ALA A 777 -10.39 -7.40 -34.58
CA ALA A 777 -9.71 -6.40 -35.43
C ALA A 777 -8.37 -6.92 -35.96
N ASP A 778 -7.56 -6.05 -36.58
CA ASP A 778 -6.30 -6.38 -37.25
C ASP A 778 -5.22 -6.92 -36.30
N GLY A 779 -5.36 -6.64 -34.99
CA GLY A 779 -4.43 -7.12 -33.96
C GLY A 779 -3.18 -6.28 -33.80
N TRP A 780 -2.10 -6.89 -33.37
CA TRP A 780 -0.84 -6.25 -33.00
C TRP A 780 0.28 -6.68 -33.95
N HIS A 781 0.95 -5.69 -34.52
CA HIS A 781 2.13 -5.88 -35.35
C HIS A 781 3.37 -5.32 -34.64
N ILE A 782 4.45 -6.07 -34.63
CA ILE A 782 5.70 -5.76 -33.93
C ILE A 782 6.88 -5.95 -34.90
N ASP A 783 7.83 -5.01 -34.88
CA ASP A 783 8.99 -5.00 -35.76
C ASP A 783 10.19 -4.34 -35.09
N ASP A 784 11.38 -4.53 -35.67
CA ASP A 784 12.66 -3.91 -35.24
C ASP A 784 12.87 -3.98 -33.72
N ILE A 785 12.85 -5.19 -33.16
CA ILE A 785 12.99 -5.44 -31.72
C ILE A 785 14.45 -5.33 -31.30
N VAL A 786 14.77 -4.48 -30.33
CA VAL A 786 16.12 -4.30 -29.77
C VAL A 786 16.05 -4.40 -28.26
N ILE A 787 16.79 -5.32 -27.66
CA ILE A 787 17.00 -5.38 -26.22
C ILE A 787 18.33 -4.70 -25.90
N ASN A 788 18.27 -3.65 -25.09
CA ASN A 788 19.44 -2.89 -24.66
C ASN A 788 19.67 -3.07 -23.15
N GLY A 789 20.92 -2.86 -22.76
CA GLY A 789 21.34 -2.77 -21.36
C GLY A 789 22.72 -2.14 -21.26
N GLY A 790 23.08 -1.66 -20.07
CA GLY A 790 24.43 -1.20 -19.78
C GLY A 790 25.17 -2.21 -18.93
N GLY A 791 26.38 -2.53 -19.30
CA GLY A 791 27.18 -3.51 -18.56
C GLY A 791 28.62 -3.60 -19.03
N PRO A 792 29.48 -4.39 -18.36
CA PRO A 792 30.90 -4.53 -18.71
C PRO A 792 31.15 -4.93 -20.16
N SER A 793 30.24 -5.69 -20.76
CA SER A 793 30.34 -6.13 -22.16
C SER A 793 30.03 -5.02 -23.18
N CYS A 794 29.48 -3.89 -22.74
CA CYS A 794 29.22 -2.70 -23.57
C CYS A 794 30.46 -1.83 -23.74
N VAL A 795 31.48 -2.07 -22.96
CA VAL A 795 32.77 -1.38 -23.03
C VAL A 795 33.81 -2.41 -23.44
N SER A 796 34.45 -2.19 -24.56
CA SER A 796 35.55 -3.06 -25.00
C SER A 796 36.83 -2.70 -24.25
N ASP A 797 37.40 -3.63 -23.52
CA ASP A 797 38.74 -3.58 -22.91
C ASP A 797 39.06 -2.27 -22.18
N PHE A 798 38.79 -2.17 -20.92
CA PHE A 798 38.98 -0.96 -20.12
C PHE A 798 39.92 -1.15 -18.93
N PRO A 799 40.64 -0.07 -18.50
CA PRO A 799 41.49 -0.11 -17.33
C PRO A 799 40.67 -0.38 -16.07
N PRO A 800 41.30 -0.72 -14.93
CA PRO A 800 40.59 -0.78 -13.67
C PRO A 800 39.90 0.53 -13.32
N ASP A 801 38.73 0.44 -12.73
CA ASP A 801 38.05 1.51 -11.99
C ASP A 801 37.97 1.02 -10.53
N ALA A 802 38.93 1.49 -9.74
CA ALA A 802 39.15 0.98 -8.39
C ALA A 802 38.07 1.53 -7.44
N GLU A 803 37.40 0.65 -6.72
CA GLU A 803 36.41 1.02 -5.71
C GLU A 803 36.34 -0.03 -4.60
N PHE A 804 35.98 0.42 -3.37
CA PHE A 804 35.77 -0.48 -2.24
C PHE A 804 34.82 0.09 -1.20
N SER A 805 34.25 -0.79 -0.40
CA SER A 805 33.48 -0.45 0.79
C SER A 805 34.11 -1.06 2.05
N SER A 806 33.68 -0.60 3.22
CA SER A 806 34.11 -1.18 4.51
C SER A 806 32.99 -1.09 5.54
N ASN A 807 33.10 -1.88 6.62
CA ASN A 807 32.21 -1.81 7.77
C ASN A 807 32.62 -0.75 8.81
N SER A 808 33.44 0.26 8.40
CA SER A 808 33.79 1.40 9.27
C SER A 808 32.53 2.25 9.56
N PRO A 809 32.41 2.84 10.80
CA PRO A 809 33.38 2.82 11.89
C PRO A 809 33.36 1.53 12.74
N VAL A 810 34.50 1.14 13.30
CA VAL A 810 34.62 0.05 14.27
C VAL A 810 35.35 0.49 15.53
N VAL A 811 35.12 -0.20 16.64
CA VAL A 811 35.85 0.05 17.92
C VAL A 811 37.24 -0.58 17.86
N LEU A 812 38.22 0.04 18.49
CA LEU A 812 39.61 -0.42 18.57
C LEU A 812 39.68 -1.91 18.98
N GLY A 813 40.46 -2.67 18.21
CA GLY A 813 40.61 -4.10 18.39
C GLY A 813 39.60 -4.95 17.60
N GLN A 814 38.58 -4.35 17.02
CA GLN A 814 37.69 -5.04 16.09
C GLN A 814 38.24 -4.98 14.65
N PRO A 815 38.10 -6.05 13.86
CA PRO A 815 38.56 -6.05 12.49
C PRO A 815 37.64 -5.21 11.59
N ILE A 816 38.24 -4.47 10.64
CA ILE A 816 37.54 -3.92 9.49
C ILE A 816 37.57 -4.93 8.38
N GLN A 817 36.41 -5.21 7.79
CA GLN A 817 36.24 -5.96 6.57
C GLN A 817 36.18 -5.00 5.40
N PHE A 818 37.07 -5.11 4.43
CA PHE A 818 37.01 -4.40 3.17
C PHE A 818 36.41 -5.30 2.10
N THR A 819 35.54 -4.70 1.27
CA THR A 819 34.95 -5.38 0.11
C THR A 819 35.40 -4.63 -1.13
N ASN A 820 36.09 -5.33 -2.03
CA ASN A 820 36.54 -4.80 -3.31
C ASN A 820 35.38 -4.70 -4.28
N LEU A 821 35.16 -3.51 -4.85
CA LEU A 821 34.11 -3.22 -5.83
C LEU A 821 34.71 -2.81 -7.18
N THR A 822 36.00 -3.01 -7.37
CA THR A 822 36.74 -2.61 -8.58
C THR A 822 36.15 -3.25 -9.83
N ALA A 823 35.76 -2.41 -10.81
CA ALA A 823 35.45 -2.85 -12.15
C ALA A 823 36.69 -2.83 -13.03
N GLY A 824 36.71 -3.60 -14.11
CA GLY A 824 37.83 -3.61 -15.03
C GLY A 824 37.95 -4.93 -15.83
N THR A 825 38.55 -4.88 -17.01
CA THR A 825 38.79 -6.09 -17.79
C THR A 825 39.76 -7.03 -17.06
N ALA A 826 39.34 -8.24 -16.80
CA ALA A 826 40.20 -9.26 -16.13
C ALA A 826 41.37 -9.70 -17.03
N PRO A 827 42.51 -10.11 -16.44
CA PRO A 827 42.78 -10.28 -15.01
C PRO A 827 43.16 -8.96 -14.31
N LEU A 828 42.65 -8.78 -13.08
CA LEU A 828 42.95 -7.65 -12.21
C LEU A 828 43.92 -8.06 -11.11
N SER A 829 44.84 -7.16 -10.73
CA SER A 829 45.69 -7.28 -9.55
C SER A 829 45.47 -6.09 -8.59
N TYR A 830 45.60 -6.31 -7.30
CA TYR A 830 45.25 -5.38 -6.26
C TYR A 830 46.40 -5.14 -5.27
N ALA A 831 46.45 -3.91 -4.72
CA ALA A 831 47.34 -3.57 -3.61
C ALA A 831 46.62 -2.59 -2.66
N TRP A 832 46.42 -3.02 -1.43
CA TRP A 832 45.80 -2.23 -0.38
C TRP A 832 46.84 -1.63 0.56
N ASP A 833 46.76 -0.33 0.81
CA ASP A 833 47.49 0.36 1.89
C ASP A 833 46.46 0.86 2.91
N PHE A 834 46.59 0.41 4.15
CA PHE A 834 45.65 0.74 5.23
C PHE A 834 45.91 2.10 5.88
N GLY A 835 46.91 2.84 5.41
CA GLY A 835 47.18 4.20 5.83
C GLY A 835 47.83 4.36 7.22
N ASP A 836 48.24 3.28 7.83
CA ASP A 836 48.94 3.28 9.14
C ASP A 836 50.43 2.92 9.06
N GLY A 837 50.94 2.68 7.85
CA GLY A 837 52.32 2.33 7.58
C GLY A 837 52.67 0.85 7.86
N SER A 838 51.69 -0.03 8.04
CA SER A 838 51.87 -1.46 8.33
C SER A 838 52.27 -2.34 7.13
N GLY A 839 52.16 -1.78 5.90
CA GLY A 839 52.49 -2.48 4.66
C GLY A 839 51.29 -2.64 3.74
N ILE A 840 51.42 -3.51 2.71
CA ILE A 840 50.42 -3.69 1.63
C ILE A 840 49.81 -5.09 1.71
N SER A 841 48.49 -5.21 1.49
CA SER A 841 47.81 -6.49 1.23
C SER A 841 47.48 -6.60 -0.27
N ASN A 842 47.54 -7.80 -0.83
CA ASN A 842 47.14 -8.10 -2.22
C ASN A 842 45.91 -9.01 -2.28
N GLU A 843 45.22 -9.20 -1.18
CA GLU A 843 43.97 -9.94 -1.14
C GLU A 843 42.85 -9.17 -1.85
N VAL A 844 41.88 -9.92 -2.41
CA VAL A 844 40.74 -9.27 -3.07
C VAL A 844 39.90 -8.51 -2.07
N ASP A 845 39.52 -9.16 -0.96
CA ASP A 845 38.69 -8.62 0.12
C ASP A 845 39.42 -8.77 1.48
N PRO A 846 40.34 -7.87 1.81
CA PRO A 846 41.14 -8.02 3.03
C PRO A 846 40.35 -7.71 4.30
N THR A 847 40.79 -8.33 5.39
CA THR A 847 40.36 -7.98 6.73
C THR A 847 41.56 -7.38 7.47
N TYR A 848 41.38 -6.20 8.14
CA TYR A 848 42.45 -5.51 8.83
C TYR A 848 42.05 -5.03 10.22
N THR A 849 42.97 -5.11 11.18
CA THR A 849 42.76 -4.63 12.56
C THR A 849 43.78 -3.54 12.91
N TYR A 850 43.32 -2.34 13.15
CA TYR A 850 44.16 -1.22 13.54
C TYR A 850 44.64 -1.28 14.99
N ALA A 851 45.85 -0.89 15.23
CA ALA A 851 46.47 -0.90 16.58
C ALA A 851 46.18 0.36 17.40
N SER A 852 45.64 1.43 16.78
CA SER A 852 45.34 2.71 17.43
C SER A 852 44.02 3.29 16.94
N THR A 853 43.39 4.10 17.77
CA THR A 853 42.22 4.89 17.36
C THR A 853 42.62 6.01 16.40
N GLY A 854 41.71 6.42 15.54
CA GLY A 854 41.96 7.52 14.61
C GLY A 854 41.20 7.35 13.29
N THR A 855 41.43 8.31 12.43
CA THR A 855 40.93 8.25 11.03
C THR A 855 42.11 7.88 10.14
N TYR A 856 41.96 6.85 9.35
CA TYR A 856 42.96 6.34 8.43
C TYR A 856 42.50 6.50 7.02
N VAL A 857 43.38 6.91 6.12
CA VAL A 857 43.12 6.96 4.69
C VAL A 857 43.60 5.64 4.09
N VAL A 858 42.63 4.80 3.70
CA VAL A 858 42.92 3.54 3.06
C VAL A 858 42.94 3.75 1.55
N SER A 859 43.94 3.19 0.86
CA SER A 859 44.02 3.21 -0.61
C SER A 859 43.97 1.82 -1.17
N LEU A 860 43.19 1.66 -2.24
CA LEU A 860 43.20 0.47 -3.10
C LEU A 860 43.78 0.85 -4.46
N PHE A 861 44.89 0.26 -4.82
CA PHE A 861 45.45 0.29 -6.17
C PHE A 861 45.02 -0.96 -6.94
N ALA A 862 44.51 -0.75 -8.16
CA ALA A 862 44.15 -1.84 -9.07
C ALA A 862 44.87 -1.69 -10.41
N GLU A 863 45.28 -2.78 -11.03
CA GLU A 863 46.01 -2.83 -12.30
C GLU A 863 45.54 -3.98 -13.17
N ASN A 864 45.42 -3.72 -14.48
CA ASN A 864 45.29 -4.72 -15.54
C ASN A 864 46.15 -4.38 -16.76
N SER A 865 46.03 -5.11 -17.88
CA SER A 865 46.77 -4.87 -19.12
C SER A 865 46.43 -3.55 -19.84
N PHE A 866 45.36 -2.87 -19.45
CA PHE A 866 44.81 -1.67 -20.07
C PHE A 866 45.11 -0.40 -19.26
N GLY A 867 45.48 -0.53 -17.99
CA GLY A 867 45.85 0.60 -17.14
C GLY A 867 45.85 0.28 -15.65
N THR A 868 45.92 1.36 -14.87
CA THR A 868 45.93 1.34 -13.41
C THR A 868 44.95 2.37 -12.87
N ASP A 869 44.36 2.10 -11.74
CA ASP A 869 43.58 3.07 -10.99
C ASP A 869 43.80 2.97 -9.47
N THR A 870 43.47 4.03 -8.73
CA THR A 870 43.64 4.09 -7.28
C THR A 870 42.54 4.89 -6.64
N VAL A 871 41.82 4.28 -5.71
CA VAL A 871 40.82 4.95 -4.89
C VAL A 871 41.29 5.07 -3.45
N THR A 872 40.78 6.07 -2.74
CA THR A 872 41.07 6.25 -1.31
C THR A 872 39.78 6.56 -0.55
N HIS A 873 39.54 5.79 0.53
CA HIS A 873 38.44 6.08 1.47
C HIS A 873 39.01 6.24 2.88
N THR A 874 38.26 6.94 3.72
CA THR A 874 38.60 7.07 5.12
C THR A 874 37.87 6.03 5.96
N VAL A 875 38.60 5.43 6.89
CA VAL A 875 38.00 4.56 7.90
C VAL A 875 38.24 5.15 9.29
N VAL A 876 37.31 4.98 10.20
CA VAL A 876 37.34 5.52 11.54
C VAL A 876 37.42 4.38 12.57
N ILE A 877 38.42 4.45 13.40
CA ILE A 877 38.58 3.54 14.55
C ILE A 877 38.20 4.29 15.82
N LEU A 878 37.07 3.92 16.36
CA LEU A 878 36.54 4.52 17.57
C LEU A 878 37.28 4.01 18.82
N PRO A 879 37.38 4.82 19.87
CA PRO A 879 37.87 4.35 21.16
C PRO A 879 36.89 3.33 21.76
N VAL A 880 37.41 2.52 22.67
CA VAL A 880 36.58 1.63 23.49
C VAL A 880 35.60 2.48 24.30
N GLY A 881 34.31 2.17 24.25
CA GLY A 881 33.29 2.88 25.01
C GLY A 881 33.35 2.61 26.49
N ILE A 882 32.83 3.53 27.30
CA ILE A 882 32.64 3.36 28.74
C ILE A 882 31.43 2.44 28.94
N THR A 883 31.55 1.44 29.79
CA THR A 883 30.45 0.49 30.12
C THR A 883 29.78 0.78 31.44
N SER A 884 30.49 1.44 32.36
CA SER A 884 29.93 1.89 33.64
C SER A 884 30.74 3.04 34.22
N VAL A 885 30.10 3.84 35.06
CA VAL A 885 30.73 4.85 35.92
C VAL A 885 30.32 4.56 37.35
N VAL A 886 31.25 4.75 38.30
CA VAL A 886 30.97 4.63 39.72
C VAL A 886 31.30 5.96 40.40
N LEU A 887 30.27 6.65 40.89
CA LEU A 887 30.38 7.93 41.55
C LEU A 887 30.58 7.73 43.06
N THR A 888 31.66 8.28 43.61
CA THR A 888 31.98 8.20 45.05
C THR A 888 32.26 9.55 45.63
N GLN A 889 31.96 9.76 46.93
CA GLN A 889 32.41 10.85 47.72
C GLN A 889 33.77 10.49 48.33
N VAL A 890 34.78 11.33 48.08
CA VAL A 890 36.18 11.13 48.56
C VAL A 890 36.42 11.78 49.92
N SER A 891 35.82 12.94 50.14
CA SER A 891 35.99 13.67 51.41
C SER A 891 35.36 12.91 52.58
N GLU A 892 36.17 12.58 53.60
CA GLU A 892 35.70 11.93 54.83
C GLU A 892 35.17 12.97 55.85
N GLY A 893 34.07 12.63 56.52
CA GLY A 893 33.53 13.41 57.63
C GLY A 893 32.19 14.11 57.30
N PRO A 894 31.67 14.83 58.32
CA PRO A 894 30.37 15.49 58.14
C PRO A 894 30.44 16.65 57.13
N ILE A 895 29.62 16.63 56.14
CA ILE A 895 29.49 17.70 55.15
C ILE A 895 28.70 18.85 55.80
N LEU A 896 29.24 20.06 55.76
CA LEU A 896 28.59 21.27 56.22
C LEU A 896 28.39 22.22 55.01
N PRO A 897 27.37 23.08 55.03
CA PRO A 897 27.19 24.08 53.96
C PRO A 897 28.44 24.93 53.78
N ASP A 898 28.73 25.31 52.55
CA ASP A 898 29.84 26.12 52.07
C ASP A 898 31.24 25.47 52.24
N LEU A 899 31.35 24.18 52.64
CA LEU A 899 32.58 23.43 52.56
C LEU A 899 32.73 22.65 51.29
N LEU A 900 33.94 22.60 50.73
CA LEU A 900 34.24 21.81 49.55
C LEU A 900 34.18 20.31 49.87
N VAL A 901 33.49 19.59 49.03
CA VAL A 901 33.36 18.13 49.04
C VAL A 901 34.02 17.59 47.78
N ASP A 902 34.93 16.64 47.94
CA ASP A 902 35.59 15.99 46.82
C ASP A 902 34.81 14.75 46.36
N PHE A 903 34.69 14.58 45.08
CA PHE A 903 34.03 13.44 44.39
C PHE A 903 34.99 12.81 43.41
N SER A 904 34.79 11.52 43.16
CA SER A 904 35.52 10.75 42.18
C SER A 904 34.51 9.94 41.36
N ALA A 905 34.61 9.98 40.07
CA ALA A 905 33.91 9.10 39.15
C ALA A 905 34.92 8.18 38.48
N ASP A 906 34.85 6.91 38.82
CA ASP A 906 35.70 5.82 38.32
C ASP A 906 35.03 5.16 37.13
N LEU A 907 35.73 5.01 36.02
CA LEU A 907 35.18 4.57 34.76
C LEU A 907 35.64 3.15 34.43
N SER A 908 34.79 2.39 33.80
CA SER A 908 35.16 1.06 33.33
C SER A 908 34.77 0.89 31.87
N PRO A 909 35.58 0.18 31.05
CA PRO A 909 36.90 -0.37 31.40
C PRO A 909 37.99 0.71 31.45
N ASP A 910 39.10 0.47 32.14
CA ASP A 910 40.24 1.42 32.27
C ASP A 910 40.88 1.82 30.94
N GLU A 911 40.71 0.99 29.89
CA GLU A 911 41.13 1.21 28.52
C GLU A 911 40.13 2.04 27.71
N ALA A 912 39.02 2.50 28.31
CA ALA A 912 38.06 3.36 27.64
C ALA A 912 38.71 4.60 27.03
N GLY A 913 38.32 4.91 25.82
CA GLY A 913 38.94 5.97 25.01
C GLY A 913 38.76 7.38 25.61
N LYS A 914 39.80 8.17 25.61
CA LYS A 914 39.82 9.56 26.09
C LYS A 914 39.78 10.55 24.93
N PRO A 915 39.30 11.81 25.11
CA PRO A 915 38.72 12.37 26.32
C PRO A 915 37.29 11.89 26.60
N TYR A 916 36.88 12.01 27.85
CA TYR A 916 35.51 11.78 28.30
C TYR A 916 34.75 13.09 28.36
N THR A 917 33.51 13.14 27.90
CA THR A 917 32.57 14.23 28.15
C THR A 917 31.68 13.84 29.31
N TYR A 918 31.54 14.71 30.31
CA TYR A 918 30.68 14.44 31.45
C TYR A 918 29.77 15.61 31.79
N THR A 919 28.61 15.31 32.29
CA THR A 919 27.69 16.25 32.91
C THR A 919 27.38 15.77 34.29
N ILE A 920 27.56 16.67 35.26
CA ILE A 920 27.24 16.38 36.66
C ILE A 920 26.26 17.42 37.21
N ASP A 921 25.17 16.92 37.79
CA ASP A 921 24.15 17.70 38.48
C ASP A 921 24.28 17.41 39.99
N PHE A 922 24.57 18.40 40.78
CA PHE A 922 24.76 18.24 42.24
C PHE A 922 23.45 18.21 43.04
N GLY A 923 22.29 18.31 42.39
CA GLY A 923 20.98 18.28 43.04
C GLY A 923 20.65 19.52 43.87
N ASP A 924 21.45 20.56 43.77
CA ASP A 924 21.25 21.87 44.42
C ASP A 924 21.01 23.01 43.41
N GLY A 925 20.83 22.65 42.12
CA GLY A 925 20.67 23.56 40.97
C GLY A 925 22.00 23.87 40.29
N THR A 926 23.13 23.30 40.72
CA THR A 926 24.42 23.45 40.05
C THR A 926 24.65 22.29 39.10
N VAL A 927 24.82 22.59 37.82
CA VAL A 927 25.14 21.61 36.77
C VAL A 927 26.46 22.02 36.13
N ILE A 928 27.37 21.07 35.93
CA ILE A 928 28.63 21.25 35.23
C ILE A 928 28.74 20.28 34.09
N THR A 929 29.05 20.79 32.92
CA THR A 929 29.40 19.96 31.74
C THR A 929 30.81 20.31 31.34
N ASP A 930 31.67 19.28 31.22
CA ASP A 930 33.10 19.48 30.89
C ASP A 930 33.67 18.19 30.28
N THR A 931 34.91 18.24 29.87
CA THR A 931 35.70 17.11 29.37
C THR A 931 36.86 16.75 30.28
N SER A 932 37.16 15.47 30.40
CA SER A 932 38.30 14.96 31.18
C SER A 932 39.08 13.93 30.37
N SER A 933 40.41 13.90 30.60
CA SER A 933 41.28 12.80 30.16
C SER A 933 41.79 11.98 31.33
N LEU A 934 41.29 12.26 32.52
CA LEU A 934 41.65 11.55 33.77
C LEU A 934 40.57 10.50 34.05
N ASP A 935 41.03 9.36 34.56
CA ASP A 935 40.26 8.29 35.14
C ASP A 935 40.95 7.86 36.42
N PRO A 936 40.28 8.01 37.54
CA PRO A 936 38.95 8.59 37.73
C PRO A 936 38.86 10.11 37.46
N ILE A 937 37.69 10.59 37.12
CA ILE A 937 37.39 12.01 37.00
C ILE A 937 37.21 12.56 38.42
N LEU A 938 38.02 13.56 38.77
CA LEU A 938 37.96 14.21 40.08
C LEU A 938 37.31 15.59 39.96
N PHE A 939 36.41 15.92 40.91
CA PHE A 939 35.75 17.23 40.95
C PHE A 939 35.35 17.58 42.37
N THR A 940 35.13 18.86 42.63
CA THR A 940 34.78 19.38 43.96
C THR A 940 33.52 20.25 43.86
N HIS A 941 32.68 20.20 44.90
CA HIS A 941 31.50 21.05 44.99
C HIS A 941 31.26 21.49 46.46
N ALA A 942 30.70 22.70 46.62
CA ALA A 942 30.29 23.22 47.92
C ALA A 942 28.77 23.45 47.92
N PHE A 943 28.07 22.63 48.67
CA PHE A 943 26.60 22.76 48.82
C PHE A 943 26.29 23.99 49.70
N THR A 944 25.37 24.82 49.21
CA THR A 944 24.93 26.03 49.91
C THR A 944 23.76 25.79 50.85
N THR A 945 23.03 24.68 50.67
CA THR A 945 21.84 24.28 51.46
C THR A 945 22.06 22.98 52.20
N SER A 946 21.48 22.87 53.39
CA SER A 946 21.47 21.66 54.20
C SER A 946 20.33 20.75 53.78
N GLY A 947 20.54 19.43 53.86
CA GLY A 947 19.55 18.43 53.47
C GLY A 947 20.17 17.34 52.61
N TRP A 948 19.32 16.50 52.05
CA TRP A 948 19.75 15.50 51.08
C TRP A 948 19.86 16.13 49.71
N HIS A 949 20.98 15.87 49.03
CA HIS A 949 21.22 16.22 47.62
C HIS A 949 21.56 14.94 46.88
N THR A 950 20.88 14.70 45.73
CA THR A 950 21.20 13.59 44.86
C THR A 950 22.12 14.10 43.76
N VAL A 951 23.34 13.63 43.74
CA VAL A 951 24.32 13.98 42.71
C VAL A 951 24.23 12.99 41.58
N HIS A 952 23.96 13.46 40.37
CA HIS A 952 23.89 12.67 39.16
C HIS A 952 25.12 12.91 38.30
N ILE A 953 25.72 11.87 37.77
CA ILE A 953 26.75 11.98 36.73
C ILE A 953 26.31 11.25 35.46
N LEU A 954 26.58 11.86 34.30
CA LEU A 954 26.43 11.34 32.97
C LEU A 954 27.80 11.41 32.30
N VAL A 955 28.31 10.28 31.79
CA VAL A 955 29.65 10.25 31.17
C VAL A 955 29.60 9.48 29.88
N GLY A 956 30.23 10.04 28.83
CA GLY A 956 30.37 9.40 27.53
C GLY A 956 31.73 9.68 26.89
N ASN A 957 32.02 8.94 25.83
CA ASN A 957 33.14 9.20 24.93
C ASN A 957 32.70 8.92 23.47
N ALA A 958 33.59 9.19 22.52
CA ALA A 958 33.31 9.01 21.10
C ALA A 958 33.05 7.54 20.65
N GLY A 959 33.24 6.56 21.55
CA GLY A 959 32.97 5.14 21.30
C GLY A 959 31.58 4.67 21.76
N MET A 960 30.69 5.59 22.13
CA MET A 960 29.40 5.28 22.72
C MET A 960 28.26 5.94 21.95
N THR A 961 27.13 5.24 21.83
CA THR A 961 25.84 5.79 21.36
C THR A 961 25.09 6.46 22.52
N ASP A 962 25.15 5.86 23.71
CA ASP A 962 24.48 6.37 24.91
C ASP A 962 25.48 6.55 26.07
N PRO A 963 25.45 7.68 26.78
CA PRO A 963 26.31 7.89 27.94
C PRO A 963 25.87 7.02 29.12
N VAL A 964 26.84 6.62 29.97
CA VAL A 964 26.58 5.90 31.24
C VAL A 964 26.29 6.87 32.36
N THR A 965 25.48 6.45 33.31
CA THR A 965 25.06 7.28 34.47
C THR A 965 25.31 6.58 35.76
N ASP A 966 25.58 7.37 36.83
CA ASP A 966 25.49 6.94 38.21
C ASP A 966 24.95 8.05 39.11
N VAL A 967 24.47 7.67 40.31
CA VAL A 967 23.87 8.59 41.26
C VAL A 967 24.40 8.36 42.66
N LEU A 968 24.58 9.42 43.42
CA LEU A 968 25.06 9.38 44.81
C LEU A 968 24.24 10.34 45.69
N ASP A 969 23.63 9.82 46.75
CA ASP A 969 22.96 10.67 47.74
C ASP A 969 23.94 11.23 48.75
N VAL A 970 23.95 12.53 48.91
CA VAL A 970 24.86 13.27 49.81
C VAL A 970 24.05 14.03 50.87
N MET A 971 24.35 13.79 52.14
CA MET A 971 23.70 14.48 53.26
C MET A 971 24.52 15.65 53.74
N VAL A 972 24.02 16.86 53.57
CA VAL A 972 24.63 18.11 54.09
C VAL A 972 23.96 18.47 55.42
N LEU A 973 24.74 18.45 56.51
CA LEU A 973 24.24 18.65 57.87
C LEU A 973 23.82 20.11 58.13
N TYR A 974 22.90 20.29 59.09
CA TYR A 974 22.50 21.65 59.50
C TYR A 974 23.59 22.29 60.37
N ARG A 975 23.98 23.53 60.13
CA ARG A 975 24.88 24.31 60.96
C ARG A 975 24.10 24.92 62.10
N TYR A 976 24.14 24.26 63.29
CA TYR A 976 23.62 24.88 64.51
C TYR A 976 24.68 25.81 65.14
N LEU A 977 24.49 27.13 65.08
CA LEU A 977 25.19 28.10 65.88
C LEU A 977 24.60 28.06 67.30
N LEU A 978 25.23 27.32 68.20
CA LEU A 978 24.95 27.48 69.61
C LEU A 978 25.46 28.86 70.10
N PRO A 979 24.61 29.72 70.68
CA PRO A 979 25.11 30.99 71.21
C PRO A 979 26.03 30.68 72.39
N LEU A 980 27.34 31.04 72.31
CA LEU A 980 28.25 31.10 73.38
C LEU A 980 27.82 32.19 74.37
N THR A 981 27.08 31.81 75.43
CA THR A 981 26.91 32.67 76.59
C THR A 981 28.20 32.58 77.41
N ALA A 982 29.01 33.62 77.26
CA ALA A 982 30.15 33.83 78.22
C ALA A 982 29.62 34.06 79.59
N LYS A 983 30.17 33.32 80.56
CA LYS A 983 30.24 33.68 82.01
C LYS A 983 31.60 34.22 82.27
#